data_7a0f617fb56db3c4785c3a0399bc0494
#
_entry.id   7a0f617fb56db3c4785c3a0399bc0494
#
_cell.length_a   1.000
_cell.length_b   1.000
_cell.length_c   1.000
_cell.angle_alpha   90.00
_cell.angle_beta   90.00
_cell.angle_gamma   90.00
#
_symmetry.space_group_name_H-M   'P 1'
#
loop_
_entity.id
_entity.type
_entity.pdbx_description
1 polymer ?
#
loop_
_entity_poly.entity_id
_entity_poly.type
_entity_poly.pdbx_seq_one_letter_code
_entity_poly.pdbx_strand_id
1 'polypeptide(L)'
;GGENRMAGVQALIERRVPWLKDKVSLELCPEQDGVETFTLSAKNGKITIQATGESAACMALNHYLEHYCHRSMSHMGDNLSPVDRLPEIGDPLTKRIELPMRYALNYCTFNYTMSFYQWEDWEHELDWMALHGVNLMLMPMGMEKVWQNTLRRFGCSDLQIRNFIPGPAYTAWWLMGNLEGWGGPVSQGFIDGQARMAKRILARMETLGIRPVLHGFYGMVSRSIRERHPDAVMPQGMWGFFERPDVLKPTGSMFRDMADVYYDEIKKNYGSDIRFFGGDLFHEGGLTGTLNVADCGLAVQNAMQRNFPGSTWVLQGWGGNPRAELLAKLDREKVLVLDLFGENEEVWNRTQAYGGTPFVWCVVSNFGEQCGMYGKLQRISLQIDKVRNSVYAPYLKGVGVMPEGINNNPVVYDMVLHAPMTDCKINVEEWLKEYIAYRYGAYNEYIYAAWLIFLQTIYASVPEKYGLPESVFCARPGTKVINTSSWGVRARYYDMDFFKEGVRLFLKARNSFENSETYVHDMFDMLRQVQSDKGSRAYDEMIAAIDGKDIARFEHTSNNFLNLLLRQDTLLAQSKNFSIDQWLGQAARFGTTETDRALALKNAKMLLTFWGPDWNPNTTVHDYAAKEWSGMLKTLYYNEWKMFVDVWRKRLEGIEMIEPDYYGYQIAWCKKSVNYVPVKLDKEQMDKLIQEIMF
;
A
#
# COMPACT_ATOMS: atom_id res chain seq x y z
N GLY A 1 -0.29 24.33 -24.37
CA GLY A 1 0.99 24.93 -24.54
C GLY A 1 1.75 25.14 -23.26
N GLY A 2 3.05 25.43 -23.40
CA GLY A 2 3.95 25.61 -22.28
C GLY A 2 3.57 26.75 -21.33
N GLU A 3 2.74 27.65 -21.78
CA GLU A 3 2.30 28.80 -21.01
C GLU A 3 1.44 28.42 -19.79
N ASN A 4 0.77 27.24 -19.81
CA ASN A 4 -0.09 26.79 -18.73
C ASN A 4 0.41 25.53 -18.02
N ARG A 5 1.69 25.20 -18.13
CA ARG A 5 2.24 24.02 -17.45
C ARG A 5 2.07 24.05 -15.93
N MET A 6 2.01 25.25 -15.35
CA MET A 6 1.83 25.40 -13.89
C MET A 6 0.35 25.48 -13.48
N ALA A 7 -0.60 25.42 -14.43
CA ALA A 7 -2.03 25.49 -14.11
C ALA A 7 -2.47 24.36 -13.17
N GLY A 8 -1.93 23.14 -13.35
CA GLY A 8 -2.24 22.01 -12.46
C GLY A 8 -1.73 22.21 -11.05
N VAL A 9 -0.54 22.79 -10.90
CA VAL A 9 0.02 23.11 -9.58
C VAL A 9 -0.79 24.20 -8.90
N GLN A 10 -1.19 25.24 -9.67
CA GLN A 10 -2.06 26.28 -9.17
C GLN A 10 -3.40 25.72 -8.66
N ALA A 11 -3.99 24.80 -9.41
CA ALA A 11 -5.22 24.14 -9.03
C ALA A 11 -5.05 23.30 -7.74
N LEU A 12 -3.91 22.64 -7.57
CA LEU A 12 -3.60 21.92 -6.34
C LEU A 12 -3.54 22.86 -5.13
N ILE A 13 -2.91 24.02 -5.28
CA ILE A 13 -2.88 25.06 -4.25
C ILE A 13 -4.29 25.44 -3.83
N GLU A 14 -5.18 25.71 -4.80
CA GLU A 14 -6.56 26.08 -4.52
C GLU A 14 -7.35 24.97 -3.84
N ARG A 15 -7.08 23.71 -4.17
CA ARG A 15 -7.75 22.57 -3.52
C ARG A 15 -7.27 22.33 -2.09
N ARG A 16 -5.95 22.34 -1.86
CA ARG A 16 -5.36 21.86 -0.60
C ARG A 16 -5.00 22.96 0.37
N VAL A 17 -4.52 24.07 -0.13
CA VAL A 17 -4.08 25.21 0.69
C VAL A 17 -4.62 26.52 0.12
N PRO A 18 -5.97 26.67 0.09
CA PRO A 18 -6.60 27.85 -0.53
C PRO A 18 -6.18 29.18 0.12
N TRP A 19 -5.66 29.15 1.34
CA TRP A 19 -5.09 30.31 2.01
C TRP A 19 -3.79 30.81 1.39
N LEU A 20 -3.18 30.03 0.47
CA LEU A 20 -2.07 30.45 -0.38
C LEU A 20 -2.48 30.91 -1.77
N LYS A 21 -3.77 30.87 -2.09
CA LYS A 21 -4.28 31.38 -3.37
C LYS A 21 -3.87 32.86 -3.52
N ASP A 22 -3.36 33.23 -4.71
CA ASP A 22 -2.88 34.55 -5.05
C ASP A 22 -1.63 35.00 -4.25
N LYS A 23 -1.06 34.10 -3.45
CA LYS A 23 0.16 34.34 -2.67
C LYS A 23 1.39 33.68 -3.29
N VAL A 24 1.21 32.70 -4.19
CA VAL A 24 2.28 31.92 -4.80
C VAL A 24 2.42 32.28 -6.27
N SER A 25 3.61 32.71 -6.67
CA SER A 25 3.99 32.89 -8.06
C SER A 25 4.77 31.68 -8.54
N LEU A 26 4.32 31.06 -9.62
CA LEU A 26 4.92 29.86 -10.21
C LEU A 26 5.56 30.22 -11.55
N GLU A 27 6.86 29.98 -11.65
CA GLU A 27 7.63 30.30 -12.85
C GLU A 27 8.35 29.04 -13.36
N LEU A 28 8.22 28.75 -14.64
CA LEU A 28 8.94 27.66 -15.30
C LEU A 28 10.34 28.11 -15.67
N CYS A 29 11.35 27.32 -15.35
CA CYS A 29 12.73 27.56 -15.75
C CYS A 29 13.30 26.35 -16.51
N PRO A 30 14.32 26.54 -17.38
CA PRO A 30 14.89 25.42 -18.11
C PRO A 30 15.74 24.53 -17.20
N GLU A 31 15.77 23.22 -17.52
CA GLU A 31 16.68 22.29 -16.87
C GLU A 31 18.14 22.63 -17.23
N GLN A 32 19.03 22.45 -16.24
CA GLN A 32 20.46 22.54 -16.43
C GLN A 32 21.07 21.17 -16.17
N ASP A 33 21.88 20.69 -17.09
CA ASP A 33 22.54 19.38 -17.03
C ASP A 33 21.52 18.21 -16.93
N GLY A 34 20.30 18.39 -17.42
CA GLY A 34 19.24 17.38 -17.37
C GLY A 34 18.70 17.10 -15.98
N VAL A 35 18.95 17.97 -15.00
CA VAL A 35 18.54 17.78 -13.61
C VAL A 35 17.40 18.71 -13.25
N GLU A 36 16.36 18.13 -12.61
CA GLU A 36 15.27 18.92 -12.05
C GLU A 36 15.77 19.80 -10.92
N THR A 37 15.31 21.05 -10.90
CA THR A 37 15.63 22.00 -9.83
C THR A 37 14.43 22.84 -9.48
N PHE A 38 14.44 23.38 -8.26
CA PHE A 38 13.56 24.48 -7.90
C PHE A 38 14.32 25.51 -7.08
N THR A 39 13.83 26.74 -7.15
CA THR A 39 14.26 27.82 -6.25
C THR A 39 13.03 28.39 -5.57
N LEU A 40 13.06 28.41 -4.26
CA LEU A 40 11.98 28.83 -3.39
C LEU A 40 12.39 30.09 -2.64
N SER A 41 11.56 31.13 -2.70
CA SER A 41 11.73 32.34 -1.91
C SER A 41 10.39 32.78 -1.32
N ALA A 42 10.45 33.48 -0.19
CA ALA A 42 9.25 34.01 0.47
C ALA A 42 9.59 35.30 1.15
N LYS A 43 8.90 36.37 0.77
CA LYS A 43 9.15 37.71 1.29
C LYS A 43 7.87 38.55 1.21
N ASN A 44 7.58 39.29 2.25
CA ASN A 44 6.43 40.21 2.31
C ASN A 44 5.09 39.54 1.98
N GLY A 45 4.90 38.32 2.48
CA GLY A 45 3.65 37.56 2.27
C GLY A 45 3.49 36.98 0.87
N LYS A 46 4.55 36.94 0.08
CA LYS A 46 4.56 36.36 -1.26
C LYS A 46 5.60 35.28 -1.38
N ILE A 47 5.19 34.16 -1.96
CA ILE A 47 6.05 32.99 -2.19
C ILE A 47 6.33 32.91 -3.68
N THR A 48 7.59 32.79 -4.08
CA THR A 48 7.99 32.58 -5.47
C THR A 48 8.64 31.23 -5.62
N ILE A 49 8.14 30.44 -6.56
CA ILE A 49 8.67 29.13 -6.91
C ILE A 49 9.10 29.18 -8.37
N GLN A 50 10.38 29.00 -8.62
CA GLN A 50 10.95 28.80 -9.95
C GLN A 50 11.32 27.33 -10.06
N ALA A 51 10.74 26.61 -11.01
CA ALA A 51 10.91 25.16 -11.11
C ALA A 51 11.03 24.71 -12.56
N THR A 52 11.73 23.61 -12.76
CA THR A 52 11.95 23.02 -14.09
C THR A 52 10.74 22.27 -14.63
N GLY A 53 9.73 22.01 -13.79
CA GLY A 53 8.50 21.35 -14.18
C GLY A 53 7.51 21.28 -13.03
N GLU A 54 6.38 20.64 -13.31
CA GLU A 54 5.27 20.52 -12.35
C GLU A 54 5.69 19.78 -11.07
N SER A 55 6.42 18.67 -11.20
CA SER A 55 6.88 17.88 -10.07
C SER A 55 7.79 18.68 -9.14
N ALA A 56 8.81 19.33 -9.69
CA ALA A 56 9.72 20.17 -8.91
C ALA A 56 8.97 21.33 -8.24
N ALA A 57 7.97 21.93 -8.90
CA ALA A 57 7.14 22.99 -8.33
C ALA A 57 6.35 22.49 -7.13
N CYS A 58 5.74 21.28 -7.23
CA CYS A 58 5.02 20.67 -6.12
C CYS A 58 5.95 20.34 -4.96
N MET A 59 7.17 19.88 -5.23
CA MET A 59 8.17 19.61 -4.19
C MET A 59 8.58 20.91 -3.47
N ALA A 60 8.72 22.00 -4.20
CA ALA A 60 9.02 23.31 -3.61
C ALA A 60 7.87 23.76 -2.69
N LEU A 61 6.63 23.64 -3.16
CA LEU A 61 5.45 23.96 -2.37
C LEU A 61 5.40 23.14 -1.09
N ASN A 62 5.60 21.83 -1.20
CA ASN A 62 5.58 20.94 -0.02
C ASN A 62 6.70 21.25 0.95
N HIS A 63 7.88 21.60 0.43
CA HIS A 63 9.00 22.01 1.28
C HIS A 63 8.65 23.26 2.09
N TYR A 64 8.01 24.25 1.46
CA TYR A 64 7.53 25.44 2.17
C TYR A 64 6.47 25.08 3.23
N LEU A 65 5.51 24.24 2.86
CA LEU A 65 4.45 23.81 3.79
C LEU A 65 5.03 23.07 5.00
N GLU A 66 5.91 22.10 4.77
CA GLU A 66 6.43 21.26 5.85
C GLU A 66 7.43 21.98 6.74
N HIS A 67 8.44 22.60 6.14
CA HIS A 67 9.59 23.11 6.88
C HIS A 67 9.45 24.56 7.34
N TYR A 68 8.51 25.31 6.79
CA TYR A 68 8.28 26.69 7.18
C TYR A 68 6.90 26.90 7.82
N CYS A 69 5.86 26.31 7.24
CA CYS A 69 4.49 26.46 7.78
C CYS A 69 4.11 25.41 8.81
N HIS A 70 4.88 24.31 8.91
CA HIS A 70 4.55 23.14 9.73
C HIS A 70 3.19 22.59 9.37
N ARG A 71 3.00 22.35 8.07
CA ARG A 71 1.79 21.79 7.47
C ARG A 71 2.14 20.62 6.59
N SER A 72 1.24 19.64 6.51
CA SER A 72 1.48 18.44 5.72
C SER A 72 0.21 17.72 5.34
N MET A 73 0.34 16.88 4.33
CA MET A 73 -0.71 16.01 3.84
C MET A 73 -0.27 14.55 4.01
N SER A 74 -1.16 13.68 4.45
CA SER A 74 -0.84 12.27 4.61
C SER A 74 -2.07 11.39 4.40
N HIS A 75 -1.83 10.09 4.26
CA HIS A 75 -2.91 9.09 4.19
C HIS A 75 -3.62 8.93 5.54
N MET A 76 -2.93 9.27 6.63
CA MET A 76 -3.46 9.13 7.99
C MET A 76 -3.69 10.50 8.61
N GLY A 77 -4.49 11.32 7.93
CA GLY A 77 -4.87 12.65 8.35
C GLY A 77 -4.08 13.75 7.66
N ASP A 78 -4.72 14.87 7.44
CA ASP A 78 -4.12 16.07 6.87
C ASP A 78 -3.97 17.15 7.96
N ASN A 79 -2.91 17.94 7.83
CA ASN A 79 -2.65 19.09 8.65
C ASN A 79 -2.42 20.30 7.73
N LEU A 80 -3.50 20.84 7.15
CA LEU A 80 -3.44 21.85 6.10
C LEU A 80 -4.17 23.17 6.45
N SER A 81 -4.47 23.38 7.72
CA SER A 81 -5.14 24.62 8.16
C SER A 81 -4.25 25.85 7.91
N PRO A 82 -4.85 27.05 7.73
CA PRO A 82 -4.09 28.27 7.54
C PRO A 82 -3.10 28.55 8.67
N VAL A 83 -2.02 29.26 8.34
CA VAL A 83 -1.09 29.82 9.32
C VAL A 83 -1.46 31.29 9.57
N ASP A 84 -1.16 31.81 10.77
CA ASP A 84 -1.47 33.18 11.11
C ASP A 84 -0.66 34.19 10.28
N ARG A 85 0.57 33.84 9.99
CA ARG A 85 1.49 34.66 9.22
C ARG A 85 2.35 33.77 8.34
N LEU A 86 2.50 34.15 7.06
CA LEU A 86 3.34 33.39 6.12
C LEU A 86 4.82 33.57 6.48
N PRO A 87 5.52 32.45 6.80
CA PRO A 87 6.93 32.51 7.11
C PRO A 87 7.76 33.05 5.95
N GLU A 88 8.77 33.87 6.27
CA GLU A 88 9.73 34.36 5.30
C GLU A 88 10.93 33.41 5.20
N ILE A 89 11.56 33.43 4.02
CA ILE A 89 12.82 32.74 3.76
C ILE A 89 13.87 33.82 3.56
N GLY A 90 14.98 33.75 4.30
CA GLY A 90 16.02 34.75 4.26
C GLY A 90 16.67 34.81 2.87
N ASP A 91 17.46 33.82 2.53
CA ASP A 91 18.04 33.67 1.18
C ASP A 91 17.21 32.67 0.38
N PRO A 92 17.06 32.87 -0.94
CA PRO A 92 16.40 31.90 -1.79
C PRO A 92 17.01 30.51 -1.63
N LEU A 93 16.15 29.48 -1.52
CA LEU A 93 16.55 28.11 -1.37
C LEU A 93 16.50 27.40 -2.73
N THR A 94 17.64 26.91 -3.19
CA THR A 94 17.72 26.13 -4.43
C THR A 94 18.01 24.66 -4.10
N LYS A 95 17.24 23.76 -4.67
CA LYS A 95 17.44 22.31 -4.56
C LYS A 95 17.61 21.70 -5.94
N ARG A 96 18.64 20.88 -6.08
CA ARG A 96 18.85 20.02 -7.25
C ARG A 96 18.34 18.64 -6.88
N ILE A 97 17.48 18.07 -7.72
CA ILE A 97 16.86 16.78 -7.48
C ILE A 97 17.57 15.75 -8.34
N GLU A 98 18.57 15.08 -7.77
CA GLU A 98 19.48 14.21 -8.51
C GLU A 98 19.00 12.77 -8.65
N LEU A 99 17.88 12.42 -8.00
CA LEU A 99 17.17 11.16 -8.21
C LEU A 99 15.98 11.43 -9.13
N PRO A 100 16.10 11.19 -10.44
CA PRO A 100 15.09 11.65 -11.41
C PRO A 100 13.77 10.89 -11.36
N MET A 101 13.74 9.69 -10.79
CA MET A 101 12.54 8.89 -10.68
C MET A 101 12.15 8.73 -9.22
N ARG A 102 10.94 9.18 -8.86
CA ARG A 102 10.36 8.98 -7.54
C ARG A 102 9.06 8.21 -7.76
N TYR A 103 9.12 6.94 -7.42
CA TYR A 103 8.10 5.96 -7.79
C TYR A 103 7.15 5.67 -6.63
N ALA A 104 5.90 5.41 -6.95
CA ALA A 104 4.92 4.96 -5.96
C ALA A 104 4.03 3.85 -6.51
N LEU A 105 3.64 3.02 -5.60
CA LEU A 105 2.62 1.99 -5.57
C LEU A 105 3.07 0.61 -6.00
N ASN A 106 2.48 -0.35 -5.29
CA ASN A 106 2.50 -1.78 -5.55
C ASN A 106 1.19 -2.13 -6.28
N TYR A 107 1.16 -3.22 -7.01
CA TYR A 107 -0.11 -3.73 -7.55
C TYR A 107 -1.13 -3.96 -6.44
N CYS A 108 -0.70 -4.55 -5.33
CA CYS A 108 -1.58 -4.87 -4.19
C CYS A 108 -2.20 -3.63 -3.55
N THR A 109 -1.56 -2.46 -3.62
CA THR A 109 -2.11 -1.22 -3.09
C THR A 109 -3.45 -0.89 -3.73
N PHE A 110 -3.61 -1.20 -5.01
CA PHE A 110 -4.86 -0.97 -5.75
C PHE A 110 -6.02 -1.80 -5.22
N ASN A 111 -5.75 -2.84 -4.43
CA ASN A 111 -6.81 -3.66 -3.83
C ASN A 111 -6.89 -3.48 -2.32
N TYR A 112 -5.82 -3.61 -1.57
CA TYR A 112 -5.89 -3.45 -0.11
C TYR A 112 -6.27 -2.02 0.32
N THR A 113 -5.84 -1.00 -0.43
CA THR A 113 -6.20 0.39 -0.14
C THR A 113 -7.31 0.90 -1.06
N MET A 114 -7.20 0.67 -2.36
CA MET A 114 -7.86 1.49 -3.39
C MET A 114 -9.00 0.78 -4.13
N SER A 115 -9.37 -0.45 -3.72
CA SER A 115 -10.41 -1.24 -4.43
C SER A 115 -11.69 -0.46 -4.69
N PHE A 116 -12.07 0.41 -3.78
CA PHE A 116 -13.35 1.11 -3.80
C PHE A 116 -13.17 2.64 -3.82
N TYR A 117 -12.02 3.11 -4.26
CA TYR A 117 -11.77 4.55 -4.39
C TYR A 117 -12.74 5.18 -5.37
N GLN A 118 -13.28 6.34 -4.97
CA GLN A 118 -14.02 7.26 -5.84
C GLN A 118 -13.12 8.42 -6.23
N TRP A 119 -13.64 9.37 -7.00
CA TRP A 119 -12.80 10.46 -7.50
C TRP A 119 -12.15 11.28 -6.39
N GLU A 120 -12.87 11.59 -5.33
CA GLU A 120 -12.35 12.38 -4.22
C GLU A 120 -11.15 11.70 -3.55
N ASP A 121 -11.18 10.37 -3.46
CA ASP A 121 -10.09 9.57 -2.92
C ASP A 121 -8.87 9.63 -3.84
N TRP A 122 -9.09 9.47 -5.14
CA TRP A 122 -8.01 9.59 -6.13
C TRP A 122 -7.42 11.00 -6.18
N GLU A 123 -8.26 12.02 -6.08
CA GLU A 123 -7.79 13.41 -6.04
C GLU A 123 -6.87 13.65 -4.84
N HIS A 124 -7.25 13.16 -3.67
CA HIS A 124 -6.40 13.23 -2.47
C HIS A 124 -5.09 12.49 -2.69
N GLU A 125 -5.16 11.28 -3.24
CA GLU A 125 -3.99 10.45 -3.50
C GLU A 125 -3.00 11.12 -4.46
N LEU A 126 -3.50 11.66 -5.56
CA LEU A 126 -2.65 12.32 -6.58
C LEU A 126 -2.04 13.61 -6.06
N ASP A 127 -2.76 14.37 -5.26
CA ASP A 127 -2.22 15.57 -4.61
C ASP A 127 -1.11 15.20 -3.61
N TRP A 128 -1.32 14.12 -2.83
CA TRP A 128 -0.27 13.60 -1.95
C TRP A 128 0.96 13.18 -2.75
N MET A 129 0.78 12.43 -3.82
CA MET A 129 1.87 12.00 -4.71
C MET A 129 2.66 13.22 -5.21
N ALA A 130 1.97 14.21 -5.76
CA ALA A 130 2.60 15.39 -6.31
C ALA A 130 3.40 16.17 -5.27
N LEU A 131 2.81 16.41 -4.10
CA LEU A 131 3.48 17.15 -3.02
C LEU A 131 4.71 16.42 -2.50
N HIS A 132 4.67 15.08 -2.43
CA HIS A 132 5.78 14.28 -1.96
C HIS A 132 6.81 13.94 -3.06
N GLY A 133 6.69 14.56 -4.23
CA GLY A 133 7.66 14.44 -5.30
C GLY A 133 7.57 13.18 -6.15
N VAL A 134 6.50 12.40 -6.01
CA VAL A 134 6.27 11.25 -6.88
C VAL A 134 6.01 11.74 -8.30
N ASN A 135 6.80 11.25 -9.25
CA ASN A 135 6.65 11.59 -10.68
C ASN A 135 6.50 10.36 -11.57
N LEU A 136 6.44 9.18 -10.97
CA LEU A 136 6.23 7.91 -11.67
C LEU A 136 5.34 7.04 -10.79
N MET A 137 4.13 6.71 -11.27
CA MET A 137 3.15 5.97 -10.47
C MET A 137 2.58 4.80 -11.26
N LEU A 138 2.47 3.64 -10.61
CA LEU A 138 1.75 2.51 -11.18
C LEU A 138 0.30 2.90 -11.44
N MET A 139 -0.19 2.58 -12.61
CA MET A 139 -1.57 2.91 -13.02
C MET A 139 -2.16 1.75 -13.83
N PRO A 140 -2.55 0.64 -13.18
CA PRO A 140 -3.05 -0.54 -13.86
C PRO A 140 -4.56 -0.54 -14.06
N MET A 141 -5.27 0.52 -13.61
CA MET A 141 -6.72 0.59 -13.73
C MET A 141 -7.17 0.74 -15.18
N GLY A 142 -8.33 0.19 -15.47
CA GLY A 142 -8.92 0.29 -16.79
C GLY A 142 -8.43 -0.77 -17.78
N MET A 143 -7.60 -1.69 -17.34
CA MET A 143 -7.11 -2.78 -18.19
C MET A 143 -8.19 -3.81 -18.49
N GLU A 144 -9.24 -3.89 -17.68
CA GLU A 144 -10.40 -4.75 -17.94
C GLU A 144 -11.00 -4.45 -19.32
N LYS A 145 -11.11 -3.17 -19.67
CA LYS A 145 -11.63 -2.74 -20.99
C LYS A 145 -10.70 -3.16 -22.13
N VAL A 146 -9.40 -2.99 -21.95
CA VAL A 146 -8.39 -3.39 -22.93
C VAL A 146 -8.45 -4.90 -23.16
N TRP A 147 -8.49 -5.69 -22.07
CA TRP A 147 -8.61 -7.15 -22.16
C TRP A 147 -9.93 -7.59 -22.81
N GLN A 148 -11.04 -6.96 -22.43
CA GLN A 148 -12.34 -7.28 -23.02
C GLN A 148 -12.32 -7.10 -24.54
N ASN A 149 -11.87 -5.94 -25.00
CA ASN A 149 -11.82 -5.63 -26.43
C ASN A 149 -10.82 -6.52 -27.16
N THR A 150 -9.67 -6.80 -26.56
CA THR A 150 -8.65 -7.69 -27.13
C THR A 150 -9.19 -9.11 -27.30
N LEU A 151 -9.71 -9.69 -26.23
CA LEU A 151 -10.20 -11.07 -26.24
C LEU A 151 -11.40 -11.27 -27.18
N ARG A 152 -12.27 -10.27 -27.31
CA ARG A 152 -13.37 -10.31 -28.30
C ARG A 152 -12.84 -10.48 -29.72
N ARG A 153 -11.76 -9.82 -30.06
CA ARG A 153 -11.14 -9.91 -31.38
C ARG A 153 -10.47 -11.27 -31.62
N PHE A 154 -10.21 -12.03 -30.56
CA PHE A 154 -9.67 -13.39 -30.63
C PHE A 154 -10.74 -14.45 -30.39
N GLY A 155 -12.02 -14.07 -30.50
CA GLY A 155 -13.16 -14.99 -30.52
C GLY A 155 -13.65 -15.46 -29.16
N CYS A 156 -13.22 -14.85 -28.06
CA CYS A 156 -13.76 -15.16 -26.74
C CYS A 156 -15.18 -14.63 -26.57
N SER A 157 -16.05 -15.43 -25.97
CA SER A 157 -17.41 -15.01 -25.63
C SER A 157 -17.39 -14.06 -24.41
N ASP A 158 -18.48 -13.32 -24.20
CA ASP A 158 -18.60 -12.44 -23.02
C ASP A 158 -18.50 -13.25 -21.73
N LEU A 159 -19.07 -14.45 -21.67
CA LEU A 159 -18.96 -15.33 -20.51
C LEU A 159 -17.49 -15.74 -20.24
N GLN A 160 -16.76 -16.11 -21.29
CA GLN A 160 -15.34 -16.46 -21.16
C GLN A 160 -14.51 -15.28 -20.66
N ILE A 161 -14.79 -14.07 -21.15
CA ILE A 161 -14.10 -12.86 -20.72
C ILE A 161 -14.40 -12.56 -19.26
N ARG A 162 -15.66 -12.67 -18.82
CA ARG A 162 -16.06 -12.44 -17.43
C ARG A 162 -15.49 -13.49 -16.48
N ASN A 163 -15.24 -14.70 -16.94
CA ASN A 163 -14.57 -15.74 -16.16
C ASN A 163 -13.06 -15.50 -16.03
N PHE A 164 -12.51 -14.58 -16.81
CA PHE A 164 -11.11 -14.18 -16.77
C PHE A 164 -10.91 -12.97 -15.84
N ILE A 165 -11.77 -11.95 -15.96
CA ILE A 165 -11.69 -10.71 -15.16
C ILE A 165 -12.17 -10.99 -13.73
N PRO A 166 -11.36 -10.67 -12.71
CA PRO A 166 -11.73 -10.91 -11.31
C PRO A 166 -12.67 -9.85 -10.77
N GLY A 167 -13.14 -10.05 -9.55
CA GLY A 167 -13.90 -9.06 -8.79
C GLY A 167 -13.06 -7.82 -8.44
N PRO A 168 -13.74 -6.75 -7.99
CA PRO A 168 -13.10 -5.45 -7.75
C PRO A 168 -11.91 -5.46 -6.80
N ALA A 169 -11.89 -6.38 -5.84
CA ALA A 169 -10.84 -6.45 -4.83
C ALA A 169 -9.65 -7.34 -5.22
N TYR A 170 -9.64 -7.92 -6.43
CA TYR A 170 -8.67 -8.95 -6.81
C TYR A 170 -7.91 -8.68 -8.10
N THR A 171 -7.99 -7.48 -8.63
CA THR A 171 -7.37 -7.11 -9.92
C THR A 171 -5.84 -7.18 -9.90
N ALA A 172 -5.23 -6.87 -8.76
CA ALA A 172 -3.77 -6.91 -8.62
C ALA A 172 -3.19 -8.28 -8.95
N TRP A 173 -3.77 -9.32 -8.36
CA TRP A 173 -3.27 -10.70 -8.54
C TRP A 173 -3.59 -11.25 -9.92
N TRP A 174 -4.66 -10.80 -10.53
CA TRP A 174 -4.96 -11.08 -11.92
C TRP A 174 -3.88 -10.50 -12.85
N LEU A 175 -3.56 -9.22 -12.68
CA LEU A 175 -2.56 -8.54 -13.52
C LEU A 175 -1.15 -9.10 -13.31
N MET A 176 -0.86 -9.59 -12.10
CA MET A 176 0.41 -10.26 -11.81
C MET A 176 0.43 -11.73 -12.27
N GLY A 177 -0.65 -12.23 -12.87
CA GLY A 177 -0.72 -13.61 -13.37
C GLY A 177 -0.89 -14.66 -12.29
N ASN A 178 -1.47 -14.32 -11.14
CA ASN A 178 -1.66 -15.25 -10.02
C ASN A 178 -2.99 -16.00 -10.08
N LEU A 179 -4.04 -15.34 -10.57
CA LEU A 179 -5.40 -15.89 -10.62
C LEU A 179 -6.19 -15.28 -11.77
N GLU A 180 -7.33 -15.89 -12.10
CA GLU A 180 -8.34 -15.30 -12.98
C GLU A 180 -9.73 -15.56 -12.43
N GLY A 181 -10.66 -14.63 -12.66
CA GLY A 181 -12.09 -14.78 -12.39
C GLY A 181 -12.52 -14.78 -10.93
N TRP A 182 -11.61 -14.85 -9.98
CA TRP A 182 -11.95 -14.91 -8.56
C TRP A 182 -12.66 -13.64 -8.10
N GLY A 183 -13.72 -13.81 -7.31
CA GLY A 183 -14.47 -12.67 -6.76
C GLY A 183 -15.47 -12.03 -7.72
N GLY A 184 -15.49 -12.44 -8.98
CA GLY A 184 -16.45 -11.98 -9.98
C GLY A 184 -17.71 -12.83 -10.02
N PRO A 185 -18.47 -12.74 -11.12
CA PRO A 185 -18.20 -11.94 -12.32
C PRO A 185 -18.54 -10.45 -12.15
N VAL A 186 -17.81 -9.61 -12.85
CA VAL A 186 -18.09 -8.16 -12.87
C VAL A 186 -19.10 -7.81 -13.97
N SER A 187 -19.79 -6.71 -13.81
CA SER A 187 -20.74 -6.20 -14.80
C SER A 187 -20.02 -5.41 -15.91
N GLN A 188 -20.73 -5.17 -17.02
CA GLN A 188 -20.24 -4.26 -18.06
C GLN A 188 -20.11 -2.84 -17.52
N GLY A 189 -21.03 -2.43 -16.65
CA GLY A 189 -20.97 -1.11 -16.00
C GLY A 189 -19.70 -0.92 -15.18
N PHE A 190 -19.23 -1.96 -14.50
CA PHE A 190 -17.95 -1.92 -13.79
C PHE A 190 -16.77 -1.74 -14.75
N ILE A 191 -16.72 -2.52 -15.83
CA ILE A 191 -15.64 -2.44 -16.83
C ILE A 191 -15.58 -1.04 -17.44
N ASP A 192 -16.71 -0.51 -17.87
CA ASP A 192 -16.81 0.83 -18.48
C ASP A 192 -16.48 1.92 -17.47
N GLY A 193 -16.92 1.76 -16.22
CA GLY A 193 -16.65 2.69 -15.12
C GLY A 193 -15.16 2.77 -14.78
N GLN A 194 -14.47 1.64 -14.76
CA GLN A 194 -13.02 1.60 -14.52
C GLN A 194 -12.26 2.32 -15.64
N ALA A 195 -12.68 2.16 -16.89
CA ALA A 195 -12.08 2.86 -18.02
C ALA A 195 -12.29 4.38 -17.92
N ARG A 196 -13.49 4.83 -17.55
CA ARG A 196 -13.76 6.26 -17.34
C ARG A 196 -12.91 6.85 -16.22
N MET A 197 -12.84 6.15 -15.08
CA MET A 197 -12.02 6.59 -13.95
C MET A 197 -10.55 6.65 -14.32
N ALA A 198 -10.04 5.64 -15.03
CA ALA A 198 -8.66 5.61 -15.49
C ALA A 198 -8.31 6.83 -16.36
N LYS A 199 -9.19 7.19 -17.30
CA LYS A 199 -8.98 8.39 -18.13
C LYS A 199 -8.89 9.66 -17.29
N ARG A 200 -9.74 9.79 -16.28
CA ARG A 200 -9.76 10.96 -15.40
C ARG A 200 -8.49 11.04 -14.54
N ILE A 201 -8.03 9.90 -14.03
CA ILE A 201 -6.79 9.81 -13.24
C ILE A 201 -5.58 10.19 -14.12
N LEU A 202 -5.50 9.61 -15.32
CA LEU A 202 -4.39 9.88 -16.25
C LEU A 202 -4.32 11.37 -16.63
N ALA A 203 -5.48 12.00 -16.88
CA ALA A 203 -5.55 13.43 -17.18
C ALA A 203 -5.02 14.29 -16.02
N ARG A 204 -5.40 13.96 -14.78
CA ARG A 204 -4.92 14.69 -13.60
C ARG A 204 -3.42 14.47 -13.37
N MET A 205 -2.93 13.24 -13.55
CA MET A 205 -1.51 12.92 -13.44
C MET A 205 -0.67 13.79 -14.36
N GLU A 206 -1.10 13.97 -15.60
CA GLU A 206 -0.39 14.80 -16.57
C GLU A 206 -0.26 16.25 -16.09
N THR A 207 -1.30 16.82 -15.50
CA THR A 207 -1.28 18.20 -14.99
C THR A 207 -0.36 18.36 -13.77
N LEU A 208 -0.02 17.29 -13.10
CA LEU A 208 0.83 17.28 -11.90
C LEU A 208 2.25 16.77 -12.17
N GLY A 209 2.58 16.45 -13.42
CA GLY A 209 3.90 15.95 -13.77
C GLY A 209 4.17 14.52 -13.31
N ILE A 210 3.12 13.71 -13.14
CA ILE A 210 3.23 12.30 -12.74
C ILE A 210 3.03 11.42 -13.97
N ARG A 211 4.03 10.62 -14.31
CA ARG A 211 3.93 9.69 -15.44
C ARG A 211 3.34 8.36 -14.98
N PRO A 212 2.41 7.78 -15.77
CA PRO A 212 1.83 6.49 -15.44
C PRO A 212 2.70 5.32 -15.93
N VAL A 213 2.70 4.25 -15.15
CA VAL A 213 3.16 2.93 -15.59
C VAL A 213 1.90 2.11 -15.85
N LEU A 214 1.54 1.90 -17.11
CA LEU A 214 0.39 1.06 -17.47
C LEU A 214 0.82 -0.40 -17.48
N HIS A 215 -0.16 -1.30 -17.47
CA HIS A 215 0.12 -2.72 -17.59
C HIS A 215 0.34 -3.10 -19.05
N GLY A 216 1.52 -3.65 -19.36
CA GLY A 216 1.90 -4.08 -20.69
C GLY A 216 1.47 -5.51 -20.97
N PHE A 217 1.62 -5.94 -22.22
CA PHE A 217 1.29 -7.29 -22.64
C PHE A 217 2.53 -8.20 -22.54
N TYR A 218 2.53 -9.11 -21.60
CA TYR A 218 3.61 -10.08 -21.43
C TYR A 218 3.19 -11.51 -21.78
N GLY A 219 1.94 -11.70 -22.23
CA GLY A 219 1.44 -12.97 -22.70
C GLY A 219 0.31 -13.57 -21.87
N MET A 220 -0.02 -13.01 -20.69
CA MET A 220 -1.14 -13.53 -19.91
C MET A 220 -2.42 -13.54 -20.74
N VAL A 221 -3.13 -14.66 -20.74
CA VAL A 221 -4.40 -14.84 -21.47
C VAL A 221 -5.38 -15.67 -20.66
N SER A 222 -6.65 -15.54 -21.02
CA SER A 222 -7.73 -16.39 -20.50
C SER A 222 -7.48 -17.85 -20.82
N ARG A 223 -7.82 -18.74 -19.89
CA ARG A 223 -7.80 -20.20 -20.14
C ARG A 223 -8.66 -20.63 -21.33
N SER A 224 -9.64 -19.82 -21.71
CA SER A 224 -10.46 -20.10 -22.91
C SER A 224 -9.64 -20.13 -24.20
N ILE A 225 -8.49 -19.48 -24.22
CA ILE A 225 -7.56 -19.55 -25.37
C ILE A 225 -6.95 -20.95 -25.48
N ARG A 226 -6.62 -21.59 -24.35
CA ARG A 226 -6.09 -22.97 -24.32
C ARG A 226 -7.04 -23.95 -25.01
N GLU A 227 -8.33 -23.80 -24.82
CA GLU A 227 -9.33 -24.70 -25.40
C GLU A 227 -9.29 -24.72 -26.92
N ARG A 228 -8.99 -23.59 -27.54
CA ARG A 228 -8.95 -23.46 -29.01
C ARG A 228 -7.55 -23.54 -29.60
N HIS A 229 -6.54 -23.13 -28.82
CA HIS A 229 -5.16 -23.02 -29.27
C HIS A 229 -4.20 -23.60 -28.21
N PRO A 230 -4.32 -24.93 -27.91
CA PRO A 230 -3.54 -25.51 -26.82
C PRO A 230 -2.03 -25.43 -27.03
N ASP A 231 -1.58 -25.45 -28.32
CA ASP A 231 -0.15 -25.36 -28.61
C ASP A 231 0.43 -23.96 -28.54
N ALA A 232 -0.43 -22.93 -28.47
CA ALA A 232 0.01 -21.55 -28.41
C ALA A 232 0.29 -21.07 -26.99
N VAL A 233 -0.14 -21.79 -25.96
CA VAL A 233 -0.07 -21.37 -24.56
C VAL A 233 0.83 -22.27 -23.73
N MET A 234 1.36 -21.68 -22.65
CA MET A 234 2.08 -22.38 -21.59
C MET A 234 1.30 -22.25 -20.30
N PRO A 235 0.76 -23.34 -19.73
CA PRO A 235 0.17 -23.31 -18.39
C PRO A 235 1.20 -22.90 -17.35
N GLN A 236 0.78 -22.07 -16.37
CA GLN A 236 1.69 -21.48 -15.40
C GLN A 236 1.68 -22.14 -14.03
N GLY A 237 0.86 -23.21 -13.86
CA GLY A 237 0.76 -23.92 -12.58
C GLY A 237 -0.14 -23.20 -11.59
N MET A 238 0.13 -23.41 -10.32
CA MET A 238 -0.71 -22.91 -9.22
C MET A 238 -0.03 -21.77 -8.47
N TRP A 239 -0.83 -20.83 -8.02
CA TRP A 239 -0.45 -19.85 -7.02
C TRP A 239 -1.33 -20.09 -5.78
N GLY A 240 -0.72 -20.60 -4.70
CA GLY A 240 -1.52 -21.12 -3.61
C GLY A 240 -2.48 -22.20 -4.09
N PHE A 241 -3.78 -21.98 -3.93
CA PHE A 241 -4.82 -22.89 -4.41
C PHE A 241 -5.56 -22.35 -5.64
N PHE A 242 -5.02 -21.31 -6.28
CA PHE A 242 -5.54 -20.80 -7.55
C PHE A 242 -4.74 -21.31 -8.73
N GLU A 243 -5.41 -21.71 -9.81
CA GLU A 243 -4.74 -21.96 -11.06
C GLU A 243 -4.40 -20.62 -11.73
N ARG A 244 -3.12 -20.44 -12.09
CA ARG A 244 -2.68 -19.22 -12.78
C ARG A 244 -3.28 -19.15 -14.18
N PRO A 245 -3.53 -17.92 -14.71
CA PRO A 245 -3.80 -17.76 -16.13
C PRO A 245 -2.64 -18.33 -16.98
N ASP A 246 -2.96 -18.80 -18.17
CA ASP A 246 -1.95 -19.22 -19.12
C ASP A 246 -1.15 -18.03 -19.65
N VAL A 247 0.01 -18.33 -20.22
CA VAL A 247 0.81 -17.36 -20.96
C VAL A 247 0.91 -17.82 -22.41
N LEU A 248 0.59 -16.93 -23.34
CA LEU A 248 0.93 -17.14 -24.76
C LEU A 248 2.45 -17.26 -24.88
N LYS A 249 2.92 -18.27 -25.61
CA LYS A 249 4.36 -18.42 -25.87
C LYS A 249 4.87 -17.18 -26.60
N PRO A 250 5.73 -16.34 -25.94
CA PRO A 250 6.07 -15.03 -26.50
C PRO A 250 6.76 -15.06 -27.85
N THR A 251 7.42 -16.17 -28.19
CA THR A 251 8.07 -16.34 -29.49
C THR A 251 7.13 -16.79 -30.59
N GLY A 252 5.85 -17.04 -30.28
CA GLY A 252 4.86 -17.47 -31.24
C GLY A 252 4.18 -16.33 -31.98
N SER A 253 3.57 -16.63 -33.13
CA SER A 253 2.85 -15.63 -33.93
C SER A 253 1.60 -15.10 -33.24
N MET A 254 0.90 -15.94 -32.47
CA MET A 254 -0.30 -15.52 -31.76
C MET A 254 0.01 -14.46 -30.68
N PHE A 255 1.15 -14.59 -30.00
CA PHE A 255 1.62 -13.58 -29.08
C PHE A 255 1.78 -12.22 -29.78
N ARG A 256 2.47 -12.21 -30.92
CA ARG A 256 2.69 -10.97 -31.66
C ARG A 256 1.38 -10.33 -32.08
N ASP A 257 0.45 -11.10 -32.62
CA ASP A 257 -0.84 -10.59 -33.08
C ASP A 257 -1.67 -10.04 -31.93
N MET A 258 -1.74 -10.75 -30.81
CA MET A 258 -2.51 -10.31 -29.64
C MET A 258 -1.85 -9.09 -28.97
N ALA A 259 -0.53 -9.05 -28.91
CA ALA A 259 0.19 -7.88 -28.39
C ALA A 259 -0.15 -6.62 -29.18
N ASP A 260 -0.16 -6.71 -30.51
CA ASP A 260 -0.48 -5.57 -31.36
C ASP A 260 -1.92 -5.09 -31.15
N VAL A 261 -2.87 -5.98 -30.99
CA VAL A 261 -4.26 -5.65 -30.66
C VAL A 261 -4.37 -5.01 -29.28
N TYR A 262 -3.70 -5.59 -28.30
CA TYR A 262 -3.71 -5.08 -26.92
C TYR A 262 -3.17 -3.64 -26.86
N TYR A 263 -2.02 -3.39 -27.44
CA TYR A 263 -1.45 -2.04 -27.46
C TYR A 263 -2.25 -1.05 -28.30
N ASP A 264 -2.89 -1.50 -29.36
CA ASP A 264 -3.82 -0.67 -30.12
C ASP A 264 -5.02 -0.25 -29.28
N GLU A 265 -5.56 -1.16 -28.47
CA GLU A 265 -6.63 -0.86 -27.52
C GLU A 265 -6.18 0.13 -26.44
N ILE A 266 -4.94 0.05 -25.97
CA ILE A 266 -4.39 1.06 -25.06
C ILE A 266 -4.39 2.42 -25.72
N LYS A 267 -3.92 2.52 -26.97
CA LYS A 267 -3.91 3.79 -27.71
C LYS A 267 -5.32 4.38 -27.85
N LYS A 268 -6.28 3.55 -28.20
CA LYS A 268 -7.68 3.97 -28.39
C LYS A 268 -8.31 4.47 -27.10
N ASN A 269 -8.03 3.81 -25.97
CA ASN A 269 -8.67 4.14 -24.69
C ASN A 269 -7.89 5.18 -23.89
N TYR A 270 -6.56 5.14 -23.91
CA TYR A 270 -5.72 5.90 -22.97
C TYR A 270 -4.66 6.78 -23.64
N GLY A 271 -4.57 6.76 -24.97
CA GLY A 271 -3.67 7.64 -25.72
C GLY A 271 -2.34 7.00 -26.10
N SER A 272 -1.59 7.73 -26.90
CA SER A 272 -0.33 7.27 -27.51
C SER A 272 0.91 7.75 -26.75
N ASP A 273 0.76 8.57 -25.71
CA ASP A 273 1.87 9.21 -25.00
C ASP A 273 2.35 8.40 -23.78
N ILE A 274 1.96 7.15 -23.69
CA ILE A 274 2.42 6.27 -22.60
C ILE A 274 3.88 5.88 -22.82
N ARG A 275 4.70 6.06 -21.78
CA ARG A 275 6.14 5.82 -21.85
C ARG A 275 6.64 4.65 -21.01
N PHE A 276 5.79 4.13 -20.10
CA PHE A 276 6.18 3.07 -19.16
C PHE A 276 5.11 1.99 -19.13
N PHE A 277 5.54 0.74 -19.19
CA PHE A 277 4.66 -0.42 -19.10
C PHE A 277 5.22 -1.44 -18.12
N GLY A 278 4.37 -1.90 -17.20
CA GLY A 278 4.67 -3.00 -16.31
C GLY A 278 4.25 -4.34 -16.90
N GLY A 279 4.28 -5.37 -16.09
CA GLY A 279 3.93 -6.74 -16.45
C GLY A 279 5.14 -7.65 -16.35
N ASP A 280 5.05 -8.68 -15.49
CA ASP A 280 6.19 -9.52 -15.14
C ASP A 280 5.98 -10.93 -15.68
N LEU A 281 6.73 -11.27 -16.70
CA LEU A 281 6.71 -12.61 -17.30
C LEU A 281 7.39 -13.62 -16.36
N PHE A 282 6.72 -14.73 -16.07
CA PHE A 282 7.20 -15.81 -15.21
C PHE A 282 7.45 -15.40 -13.75
N HIS A 283 6.67 -14.45 -13.26
CA HIS A 283 6.80 -13.91 -11.89
C HIS A 283 6.34 -14.94 -10.84
N GLU A 284 6.95 -14.89 -9.65
CA GLU A 284 6.61 -15.72 -8.46
C GLU A 284 6.41 -17.22 -8.78
N GLY A 285 7.36 -17.81 -9.49
CA GLY A 285 7.34 -19.25 -9.76
C GLY A 285 6.51 -19.66 -10.97
N GLY A 286 6.18 -18.74 -11.86
CA GLY A 286 5.59 -19.08 -13.15
C GLY A 286 6.47 -20.06 -13.93
N LEU A 287 5.82 -20.99 -14.65
CA LEU A 287 6.51 -22.08 -15.33
C LEU A 287 7.06 -21.63 -16.69
N THR A 288 8.31 -21.94 -16.95
CA THR A 288 8.98 -21.67 -18.23
C THR A 288 8.94 -22.85 -19.18
N GLY A 289 8.78 -24.07 -18.66
CA GLY A 289 8.78 -25.30 -19.46
C GLY A 289 10.03 -25.43 -20.32
N THR A 290 9.82 -25.66 -21.61
CA THR A 290 10.90 -25.76 -22.60
C THR A 290 11.20 -24.43 -23.31
N LEU A 291 10.56 -23.32 -22.88
CA LEU A 291 10.75 -22.02 -23.52
C LEU A 291 12.16 -21.47 -23.23
N ASN A 292 12.75 -20.82 -24.23
CA ASN A 292 13.96 -20.03 -24.01
C ASN A 292 13.58 -18.70 -23.37
N VAL A 293 13.93 -18.52 -22.11
CA VAL A 293 13.52 -17.35 -21.30
C VAL A 293 14.05 -16.03 -21.90
N ALA A 294 15.29 -16.03 -22.41
CA ALA A 294 15.87 -14.84 -23.02
C ALA A 294 15.11 -14.42 -24.28
N ASP A 295 14.76 -15.38 -25.12
CA ASP A 295 13.98 -15.13 -26.35
C ASP A 295 12.57 -14.63 -26.00
N CYS A 296 11.96 -15.17 -24.95
CA CYS A 296 10.66 -14.73 -24.46
C CYS A 296 10.71 -13.27 -23.99
N GLY A 297 11.70 -12.91 -23.19
CA GLY A 297 11.90 -11.53 -22.75
C GLY A 297 12.07 -10.58 -23.92
N LEU A 298 12.90 -10.95 -24.89
CA LEU A 298 13.12 -10.14 -26.09
C LEU A 298 11.85 -9.96 -26.90
N ALA A 299 11.04 -11.00 -27.04
CA ALA A 299 9.76 -10.93 -27.76
C ALA A 299 8.78 -9.96 -27.09
N VAL A 300 8.72 -9.96 -25.76
CA VAL A 300 7.89 -9.01 -24.99
C VAL A 300 8.38 -7.58 -25.22
N GLN A 301 9.68 -7.33 -25.09
CA GLN A 301 10.26 -6.01 -25.30
C GLN A 301 10.06 -5.54 -26.75
N ASN A 302 10.26 -6.40 -27.73
CA ASN A 302 10.07 -6.06 -29.15
C ASN A 302 8.62 -5.66 -29.45
N ALA A 303 7.64 -6.36 -28.88
CA ALA A 303 6.23 -6.00 -29.04
C ALA A 303 5.94 -4.63 -28.45
N MET A 304 6.47 -4.35 -27.28
CA MET A 304 6.34 -3.05 -26.63
C MET A 304 6.97 -1.94 -27.49
N GLN A 305 8.20 -2.13 -27.95
CA GLN A 305 8.91 -1.15 -28.77
C GLN A 305 8.26 -0.95 -30.15
N ARG A 306 7.72 -1.99 -30.73
CA ARG A 306 7.00 -1.91 -32.02
C ARG A 306 5.77 -1.03 -31.90
N ASN A 307 5.04 -1.11 -30.79
CA ASN A 307 3.78 -0.40 -30.59
C ASN A 307 3.97 0.96 -29.92
N PHE A 308 4.90 1.09 -29.01
CA PHE A 308 5.24 2.32 -28.29
C PHE A 308 6.76 2.55 -28.32
N PRO A 309 7.29 3.03 -29.46
CA PRO A 309 8.73 3.23 -29.59
C PRO A 309 9.30 4.15 -28.50
N GLY A 310 10.40 3.72 -27.90
CA GLY A 310 11.06 4.47 -26.84
C GLY A 310 10.48 4.26 -25.45
N SER A 311 9.46 3.43 -25.30
CA SER A 311 8.90 3.10 -23.97
C SER A 311 9.86 2.24 -23.15
N THR A 312 9.64 2.23 -21.84
CA THR A 312 10.43 1.47 -20.88
C THR A 312 9.59 0.36 -20.26
N TRP A 313 10.16 -0.84 -20.20
CA TRP A 313 9.56 -1.98 -19.52
C TRP A 313 9.95 -1.95 -18.04
N VAL A 314 8.95 -1.77 -17.17
CA VAL A 314 9.14 -1.67 -15.72
C VAL A 314 8.87 -3.04 -15.10
N LEU A 315 9.91 -3.61 -14.52
CA LEU A 315 9.86 -4.96 -13.93
C LEU A 315 9.99 -4.88 -12.41
N GLN A 316 9.30 -5.77 -11.70
CA GLN A 316 9.38 -5.84 -10.25
C GLN A 316 10.55 -6.74 -9.82
N GLY A 317 11.45 -6.22 -9.01
CA GLY A 317 12.54 -6.96 -8.37
C GLY A 317 12.07 -7.64 -7.10
N TRP A 318 11.53 -8.84 -7.24
CA TRP A 318 10.92 -9.57 -6.14
C TRP A 318 11.07 -11.08 -6.33
N GLY A 319 11.44 -11.79 -5.26
CA GLY A 319 11.44 -13.27 -5.26
C GLY A 319 12.34 -13.90 -6.34
N GLY A 320 13.51 -13.33 -6.58
CA GLY A 320 14.44 -13.82 -7.61
C GLY A 320 14.13 -13.32 -9.02
N ASN A 321 13.10 -12.49 -9.19
CA ASN A 321 12.75 -11.89 -10.47
C ASN A 321 13.20 -10.42 -10.53
N PRO A 322 13.47 -9.84 -11.72
CA PRO A 322 13.57 -10.54 -12.97
C PRO A 322 14.78 -11.50 -13.00
N ARG A 323 14.61 -12.66 -13.61
CA ARG A 323 15.69 -13.64 -13.77
C ARG A 323 16.79 -13.04 -14.65
N ALA A 324 18.04 -13.37 -14.38
CA ALA A 324 19.16 -12.92 -15.19
C ALA A 324 18.97 -13.32 -16.66
N GLU A 325 18.44 -14.52 -16.90
CA GLU A 325 18.14 -15.04 -18.24
C GLU A 325 17.12 -14.18 -18.99
N LEU A 326 16.09 -13.67 -18.28
CA LEU A 326 15.08 -12.80 -18.90
C LEU A 326 15.72 -11.51 -19.42
N LEU A 327 16.68 -10.97 -18.69
CA LEU A 327 17.34 -9.72 -19.03
C LEU A 327 18.43 -9.87 -20.09
N ALA A 328 18.87 -11.09 -20.37
CA ALA A 328 20.09 -11.37 -21.12
C ALA A 328 20.15 -10.75 -22.52
N LYS A 329 19.02 -10.71 -23.23
CA LYS A 329 18.94 -10.19 -24.60
C LYS A 329 18.25 -8.83 -24.71
N LEU A 330 17.81 -8.26 -23.57
CA LEU A 330 17.07 -7.00 -23.59
C LEU A 330 17.99 -5.81 -23.84
N ASP A 331 17.42 -4.77 -24.49
CA ASP A 331 17.98 -3.42 -24.44
C ASP A 331 17.73 -2.89 -23.04
N ARG A 332 18.78 -2.88 -22.21
CA ARG A 332 18.68 -2.54 -20.79
C ARG A 332 18.43 -1.05 -20.54
N GLU A 333 18.72 -0.19 -21.48
CA GLU A 333 18.41 1.24 -21.38
C GLU A 333 16.89 1.48 -21.45
N LYS A 334 16.13 0.47 -21.92
CA LYS A 334 14.67 0.49 -21.99
C LYS A 334 14.01 -0.44 -20.99
N VAL A 335 14.73 -0.72 -19.90
CA VAL A 335 14.23 -1.50 -18.75
C VAL A 335 14.47 -0.71 -17.49
N LEU A 336 13.51 -0.76 -16.59
CA LEU A 336 13.63 -0.20 -15.25
C LEU A 336 13.19 -1.27 -14.25
N VAL A 337 14.08 -1.65 -13.34
CA VAL A 337 13.75 -2.61 -12.29
C VAL A 337 13.38 -1.86 -11.02
N LEU A 338 12.21 -2.19 -10.46
CA LEU A 338 11.81 -1.69 -9.15
C LEU A 338 12.33 -2.68 -8.11
N ASP A 339 13.36 -2.30 -7.38
CA ASP A 339 13.93 -3.13 -6.32
C ASP A 339 13.07 -2.97 -5.08
N LEU A 340 12.05 -3.84 -4.93
CA LEU A 340 10.94 -3.66 -4.02
C LEU A 340 11.35 -3.58 -2.55
N PHE A 341 12.22 -4.47 -2.12
CA PHE A 341 12.44 -4.78 -0.71
C PHE A 341 13.79 -4.28 -0.20
N GLY A 342 14.13 -3.07 -0.57
CA GLY A 342 15.44 -2.45 -0.28
C GLY A 342 15.74 -2.32 1.21
N GLU A 343 14.72 -2.16 2.05
CA GLU A 343 14.93 -2.11 3.50
C GLU A 343 15.32 -3.47 4.10
N ASN A 344 15.05 -4.56 3.39
CA ASN A 344 15.32 -5.92 3.87
C ASN A 344 16.46 -6.62 3.16
N GLU A 345 16.53 -6.47 1.85
CA GLU A 345 17.45 -7.23 1.00
C GLU A 345 18.24 -6.28 0.11
N GLU A 346 19.53 -6.58 -0.09
CA GLU A 346 20.38 -5.83 -1.03
C GLU A 346 20.45 -6.56 -2.36
N VAL A 347 19.31 -6.77 -3.00
CA VAL A 347 19.26 -7.47 -4.29
C VAL A 347 20.07 -6.73 -5.35
N TRP A 348 20.00 -5.40 -5.36
CA TRP A 348 20.79 -4.56 -6.27
C TRP A 348 22.30 -4.81 -6.14
N ASN A 349 22.76 -5.11 -4.93
CA ASN A 349 24.19 -5.38 -4.67
C ASN A 349 24.54 -6.82 -5.10
N ARG A 350 23.75 -7.79 -4.65
CA ARG A 350 23.97 -9.21 -4.95
C ARG A 350 23.94 -9.51 -6.45
N THR A 351 23.08 -8.80 -7.20
CA THR A 351 22.89 -8.98 -8.64
C THR A 351 23.74 -8.03 -9.49
N GLN A 352 24.57 -7.22 -8.87
CA GLN A 352 25.36 -6.19 -9.57
C GLN A 352 24.43 -5.25 -10.39
N ALA A 353 23.47 -4.66 -9.73
CA ALA A 353 22.43 -3.83 -10.33
C ALA A 353 21.66 -4.57 -11.44
N TYR A 354 21.21 -5.81 -11.13
CA TYR A 354 20.49 -6.63 -12.12
C TYR A 354 21.27 -6.76 -13.42
N GLY A 355 22.57 -7.01 -13.30
CA GLY A 355 23.48 -7.15 -14.43
C GLY A 355 23.73 -5.86 -15.20
N GLY A 356 23.66 -4.71 -14.55
CA GLY A 356 23.85 -3.40 -15.17
C GLY A 356 22.58 -2.84 -15.78
N THR A 357 21.46 -2.96 -15.09
CA THR A 357 20.14 -2.45 -15.52
C THR A 357 19.73 -1.27 -14.63
N PRO A 358 19.15 -0.20 -15.19
CA PRO A 358 18.59 0.88 -14.38
C PRO A 358 17.57 0.36 -13.35
N PHE A 359 17.66 0.86 -12.14
CA PHE A 359 16.75 0.43 -11.07
C PHE A 359 16.35 1.59 -10.15
N VAL A 360 15.24 1.38 -9.43
CA VAL A 360 14.73 2.28 -8.39
C VAL A 360 14.79 1.52 -7.06
N TRP A 361 15.39 2.13 -6.06
CA TRP A 361 15.45 1.56 -4.72
C TRP A 361 14.13 1.83 -3.99
N CYS A 362 13.43 0.78 -3.57
CA CYS A 362 12.09 0.90 -2.99
C CYS A 362 11.98 0.21 -1.64
N VAL A 363 10.92 0.56 -0.91
CA VAL A 363 10.51 -0.13 0.31
C VAL A 363 9.12 -0.71 0.13
N VAL A 364 8.86 -1.87 0.72
CA VAL A 364 7.51 -2.42 0.88
C VAL A 364 6.90 -1.96 2.19
N SER A 365 7.56 -2.23 3.29
CA SER A 365 7.22 -1.83 4.66
C SER A 365 5.90 -2.37 5.21
N ASN A 366 4.85 -2.49 4.38
CA ASN A 366 3.54 -2.98 4.83
C ASN A 366 3.03 -4.09 3.93
N PHE A 367 2.45 -5.12 4.54
CA PHE A 367 1.84 -6.27 3.86
C PHE A 367 0.35 -6.34 4.19
N GLY A 368 -0.49 -6.42 3.15
CA GLY A 368 -1.94 -6.57 3.29
C GLY A 368 -2.67 -5.38 3.89
N GLU A 369 -2.01 -4.26 4.06
CA GLU A 369 -2.52 -3.10 4.80
C GLU A 369 -2.96 -3.47 6.22
N GLN A 370 -2.24 -4.37 6.87
CA GLN A 370 -2.51 -4.67 8.27
C GLN A 370 -2.31 -3.43 9.13
N CYS A 371 -3.14 -3.29 10.16
CA CYS A 371 -3.04 -2.19 11.12
C CYS A 371 -1.90 -2.46 12.08
N GLY A 372 -0.99 -1.51 12.22
CA GLY A 372 0.09 -1.63 13.19
C GLY A 372 1.22 -0.65 12.93
N MET A 373 1.82 -0.21 14.01
CA MET A 373 3.06 0.54 13.94
C MET A 373 4.19 -0.41 13.59
N TYR A 374 5.00 -0.01 12.62
CA TYR A 374 6.10 -0.83 12.14
C TYR A 374 7.00 -0.03 11.21
N GLY A 375 8.29 -0.28 11.28
CA GLY A 375 9.23 0.28 10.33
C GLY A 375 10.68 -0.02 10.70
N LYS A 376 11.58 0.41 9.81
CA LYS A 376 13.03 0.23 9.92
C LYS A 376 13.72 1.55 9.58
N LEU A 377 13.42 2.60 10.36
CA LEU A 377 13.82 3.96 9.97
C LEU A 377 15.33 4.16 9.85
N GLN A 378 16.10 3.71 10.84
CA GLN A 378 17.56 3.82 10.79
C GLN A 378 18.15 2.98 9.64
N ARG A 379 17.60 1.79 9.44
CA ARG A 379 18.06 0.92 8.35
C ARG A 379 17.75 1.51 6.97
N ILE A 380 16.58 2.11 6.80
CA ILE A 380 16.22 2.77 5.54
C ILE A 380 17.21 3.89 5.23
N SER A 381 17.51 4.74 6.21
CA SER A 381 18.53 5.80 6.05
C SER A 381 19.89 5.22 5.64
N LEU A 382 20.33 4.17 6.33
CA LEU A 382 21.59 3.51 6.04
C LEU A 382 21.62 2.90 4.63
N GLN A 383 20.55 2.22 4.23
CA GLN A 383 20.48 1.54 2.93
C GLN A 383 20.41 2.51 1.76
N ILE A 384 19.70 3.62 1.91
CA ILE A 384 19.68 4.67 0.87
C ILE A 384 21.08 5.28 0.70
N ASP A 385 21.75 5.59 1.79
CA ASP A 385 23.11 6.09 1.76
C ASP A 385 24.05 5.09 1.09
N LYS A 386 23.94 3.83 1.42
CA LYS A 386 24.77 2.75 0.88
C LYS A 386 24.60 2.60 -0.63
N VAL A 387 23.38 2.58 -1.13
CA VAL A 387 23.11 2.42 -2.57
C VAL A 387 23.58 3.65 -3.37
N ARG A 388 23.38 4.84 -2.82
CA ARG A 388 23.79 6.08 -3.47
C ARG A 388 25.32 6.21 -3.60
N ASN A 389 26.06 5.63 -2.68
CA ASN A 389 27.53 5.68 -2.65
C ASN A 389 28.21 4.42 -3.17
N SER A 390 27.41 3.48 -3.70
CA SER A 390 27.92 2.22 -4.23
C SER A 390 28.51 2.38 -5.63
N VAL A 391 29.25 1.35 -6.07
CA VAL A 391 29.77 1.27 -7.44
C VAL A 391 28.63 1.15 -8.47
N TYR A 392 27.43 0.82 -8.02
CA TYR A 392 26.23 0.69 -8.87
C TYR A 392 25.39 1.96 -8.92
N ALA A 393 25.82 3.03 -8.27
CA ALA A 393 25.11 4.33 -8.30
C ALA A 393 24.76 4.83 -9.70
N PRO A 394 25.58 4.59 -10.76
CA PRO A 394 25.21 4.99 -12.11
C PRO A 394 23.92 4.36 -12.64
N TYR A 395 23.52 3.21 -12.08
CA TYR A 395 22.28 2.53 -12.45
C TYR A 395 21.10 2.92 -11.57
N LEU A 396 21.36 3.54 -10.43
CA LEU A 396 20.30 4.00 -9.53
C LEU A 396 19.60 5.22 -10.13
N LYS A 397 18.29 5.10 -10.39
CA LYS A 397 17.50 6.18 -11.00
C LYS A 397 16.61 6.91 -10.00
N GLY A 398 16.40 6.35 -8.83
CA GLY A 398 15.54 6.99 -7.85
C GLY A 398 15.21 6.12 -6.65
N VAL A 399 14.23 6.60 -5.90
CA VAL A 399 13.64 5.89 -4.76
C VAL A 399 12.15 5.74 -4.96
N GLY A 400 11.56 4.79 -4.25
CA GLY A 400 10.12 4.56 -4.36
C GLY A 400 9.52 3.92 -3.13
N VAL A 401 8.19 4.00 -3.05
CA VAL A 401 7.38 3.39 -2.01
C VAL A 401 6.40 2.41 -2.65
N MET A 402 6.47 1.17 -2.22
CA MET A 402 5.67 0.07 -2.79
C MET A 402 4.97 -0.72 -1.69
N PRO A 403 4.29 -0.08 -0.72
CA PRO A 403 3.55 -0.82 0.28
C PRO A 403 2.39 -1.58 -0.37
N GLU A 404 2.07 -2.75 0.16
CA GLU A 404 0.89 -3.46 -0.33
C GLU A 404 -0.40 -2.72 0.07
N GLY A 405 -0.36 -1.94 1.16
CA GLY A 405 -1.37 -0.96 1.51
C GLY A 405 -0.70 0.27 2.12
N ILE A 406 -1.23 1.45 1.83
CA ILE A 406 -0.53 2.71 2.15
C ILE A 406 -1.12 3.45 3.37
N ASN A 407 -2.27 3.02 3.89
CA ASN A 407 -2.91 3.66 5.04
C ASN A 407 -2.28 3.21 6.36
N ASN A 408 -1.00 3.50 6.53
CA ASN A 408 -0.24 3.12 7.73
C ASN A 408 1.10 3.86 7.75
N ASN A 409 1.66 4.03 8.93
CA ASN A 409 3.04 4.48 9.16
C ASN A 409 3.54 5.57 8.18
N PRO A 410 2.89 6.73 8.11
CA PRO A 410 3.26 7.77 7.14
C PRO A 410 4.72 8.22 7.27
N VAL A 411 5.31 8.09 8.45
CA VAL A 411 6.72 8.45 8.69
C VAL A 411 7.68 7.70 7.77
N VAL A 412 7.38 6.45 7.45
CA VAL A 412 8.23 5.60 6.59
C VAL A 412 8.25 6.17 5.17
N TYR A 413 7.07 6.43 4.61
CA TYR A 413 6.95 6.93 3.24
C TYR A 413 7.48 8.34 3.10
N ASP A 414 7.25 9.18 4.08
CA ASP A 414 7.79 10.55 4.13
C ASP A 414 9.32 10.54 4.13
N MET A 415 9.93 9.65 4.92
CA MET A 415 11.40 9.59 4.99
C MET A 415 12.01 9.12 3.67
N VAL A 416 11.45 8.09 3.05
CA VAL A 416 11.94 7.60 1.75
C VAL A 416 11.85 8.71 0.70
N LEU A 417 10.71 9.39 0.62
CA LEU A 417 10.48 10.44 -0.37
C LEU A 417 11.17 11.76 -0.03
N HIS A 418 11.73 11.89 1.18
CA HIS A 418 12.63 12.98 1.53
C HIS A 418 14.02 12.82 0.92
N ALA A 419 14.46 11.59 0.67
CA ALA A 419 15.81 11.32 0.18
C ALA A 419 16.20 12.10 -1.09
N PRO A 420 15.31 12.30 -2.09
CA PRO A 420 15.65 13.11 -3.26
C PRO A 420 15.93 14.58 -2.95
N MET A 421 15.50 15.07 -1.79
CA MET A 421 15.69 16.46 -1.37
C MET A 421 17.03 16.67 -0.67
N THR A 422 17.83 15.63 -0.51
CA THR A 422 19.16 15.73 0.12
C THR A 422 20.16 14.88 -0.63
N ASP A 423 21.43 15.29 -0.59
CA ASP A 423 22.56 14.55 -1.13
C ASP A 423 23.36 13.83 -0.03
N CYS A 424 22.97 14.02 1.22
CA CYS A 424 23.61 13.43 2.39
C CYS A 424 22.78 12.31 2.97
N LYS A 425 23.41 11.44 3.76
CA LYS A 425 22.70 10.48 4.59
C LYS A 425 21.72 11.20 5.51
N ILE A 426 20.47 10.71 5.56
CA ILE A 426 19.46 11.27 6.46
C ILE A 426 19.83 10.95 7.90
N ASN A 427 20.02 12.01 8.71
CA ASN A 427 20.12 11.86 10.15
C ASN A 427 18.70 11.74 10.68
N VAL A 428 18.28 10.53 11.05
CA VAL A 428 16.89 10.24 11.38
C VAL A 428 16.44 11.01 12.63
N GLU A 429 17.28 11.13 13.65
CA GLU A 429 16.92 11.86 14.87
C GLU A 429 16.65 13.34 14.59
N GLU A 430 17.50 13.99 13.79
CA GLU A 430 17.30 15.39 13.41
C GLU A 430 16.11 15.55 12.47
N TRP A 431 15.94 14.65 11.52
CA TRP A 431 14.81 14.68 10.61
C TRP A 431 13.48 14.52 11.35
N LEU A 432 13.44 13.72 12.41
CA LEU A 432 12.23 13.53 13.22
C LEU A 432 11.76 14.82 13.90
N LYS A 433 12.65 15.75 14.22
CA LYS A 433 12.23 17.07 14.75
C LYS A 433 11.40 17.82 13.72
N GLU A 434 11.81 17.80 12.47
CA GLU A 434 11.06 18.42 11.38
C GLU A 434 9.74 17.66 11.13
N TYR A 435 9.80 16.35 11.08
CA TYR A 435 8.63 15.50 10.90
C TYR A 435 7.54 15.78 11.94
N ILE A 436 7.91 15.81 13.21
CA ILE A 436 6.99 16.10 14.32
C ILE A 436 6.34 17.46 14.13
N ALA A 437 7.12 18.47 13.79
CA ALA A 437 6.62 19.83 13.60
C ALA A 437 5.58 19.88 12.46
N TYR A 438 5.87 19.30 11.32
CA TYR A 438 4.92 19.40 10.20
C TYR A 438 3.76 18.41 10.30
N ARG A 439 3.97 17.25 10.93
CA ARG A 439 2.88 16.29 11.07
C ARG A 439 1.84 16.78 12.10
N TYR A 440 2.27 17.31 13.22
CA TYR A 440 1.37 17.69 14.31
C TYR A 440 1.05 19.19 14.37
N GLY A 441 1.80 20.00 13.62
CA GLY A 441 1.60 21.44 13.56
C GLY A 441 2.55 22.28 14.39
N ALA A 442 3.31 21.66 15.29
CA ALA A 442 4.34 22.32 16.12
C ALA A 442 5.30 21.29 16.70
N TYR A 443 6.54 21.70 16.92
CA TYR A 443 7.51 20.90 17.66
C TYR A 443 7.11 20.85 19.16
N ASN A 444 7.36 19.71 19.79
CA ASN A 444 7.10 19.52 21.23
C ASN A 444 8.12 18.55 21.80
N GLU A 445 8.70 18.89 22.94
CA GLU A 445 9.76 18.11 23.61
C GLU A 445 9.28 16.71 24.03
N TYR A 446 8.06 16.61 24.54
CA TYR A 446 7.51 15.31 24.95
C TYR A 446 7.27 14.40 23.74
N ILE A 447 6.75 14.95 22.66
CA ILE A 447 6.55 14.20 21.41
C ILE A 447 7.87 13.74 20.86
N TYR A 448 8.89 14.60 20.86
CA TYR A 448 10.22 14.22 20.38
C TYR A 448 10.82 13.10 21.23
N ALA A 449 10.74 13.21 22.56
CA ALA A 449 11.20 12.16 23.46
C ALA A 449 10.48 10.83 23.20
N ALA A 450 9.18 10.87 22.95
CA ALA A 450 8.40 9.70 22.57
C ALA A 450 8.92 9.08 21.27
N TRP A 451 9.14 9.88 20.23
CA TRP A 451 9.62 9.40 18.94
C TRP A 451 11.04 8.84 19.01
N LEU A 452 11.90 9.36 19.88
CA LEU A 452 13.21 8.76 20.11
C LEU A 452 13.10 7.34 20.67
N ILE A 453 12.11 7.10 21.54
CA ILE A 453 11.82 5.75 22.05
C ILE A 453 11.27 4.87 20.89
N PHE A 454 10.33 5.39 20.09
CA PHE A 454 9.79 4.64 18.94
C PHE A 454 10.88 4.26 17.94
N LEU A 455 11.85 5.15 17.74
CA LEU A 455 12.99 4.88 16.88
C LEU A 455 13.85 3.72 17.37
N GLN A 456 13.86 3.46 18.69
CA GLN A 456 14.60 2.36 19.32
C GLN A 456 13.74 1.10 19.53
N THR A 457 12.44 1.19 19.32
CA THR A 457 11.50 0.09 19.59
C THR A 457 10.74 -0.29 18.33
N ILE A 458 9.54 0.24 18.15
CA ILE A 458 8.62 -0.18 17.08
C ILE A 458 9.14 0.14 15.66
N TYR A 459 9.96 1.18 15.50
CA TYR A 459 10.58 1.54 14.23
C TYR A 459 12.03 1.05 14.09
N ALA A 460 12.43 0.11 14.95
CA ALA A 460 13.75 -0.54 14.91
C ALA A 460 13.63 -2.02 14.57
N SER A 461 12.75 -2.39 13.67
CA SER A 461 12.62 -3.78 13.23
C SER A 461 13.91 -4.26 12.56
N VAL A 462 14.16 -5.55 12.66
CA VAL A 462 15.35 -6.20 12.13
C VAL A 462 15.09 -6.77 10.73
N PRO A 463 16.14 -7.00 9.92
CA PRO A 463 15.98 -7.54 8.57
C PRO A 463 15.21 -8.85 8.48
N GLU A 464 15.31 -9.69 9.53
CA GLU A 464 14.64 -11.00 9.56
C GLU A 464 13.13 -10.90 9.74
N LYS A 465 12.61 -9.74 10.14
CA LYS A 465 11.16 -9.49 10.28
C LYS A 465 10.65 -8.75 9.05
N TYR A 466 9.70 -9.34 8.36
CA TYR A 466 9.19 -8.78 7.11
C TYR A 466 8.05 -7.79 7.31
N GLY A 467 7.22 -8.02 8.31
CA GLY A 467 6.05 -7.19 8.58
C GLY A 467 5.86 -6.87 10.07
N LEU A 468 4.78 -6.16 10.35
CA LEU A 468 4.43 -5.73 11.71
C LEU A 468 4.14 -6.93 12.64
N PRO A 469 4.29 -6.74 13.96
CA PRO A 469 3.86 -7.75 14.93
C PRO A 469 2.34 -7.85 14.93
N GLU A 470 1.84 -9.04 14.54
CA GLU A 470 0.41 -9.24 14.34
C GLU A 470 -0.37 -9.29 15.66
N SER A 471 -1.62 -8.83 15.61
CA SER A 471 -2.53 -8.87 16.76
C SER A 471 -3.13 -10.26 16.91
N VAL A 472 -2.99 -10.84 18.09
CA VAL A 472 -3.63 -12.11 18.42
C VAL A 472 -5.15 -12.03 18.38
N PHE A 473 -5.72 -10.84 18.59
CA PHE A 473 -7.18 -10.66 18.53
C PHE A 473 -7.76 -11.02 17.16
N CYS A 474 -6.98 -10.80 16.10
CA CYS A 474 -7.40 -11.06 14.71
C CYS A 474 -7.06 -12.46 14.23
N ALA A 475 -6.41 -13.29 15.05
CA ALA A 475 -6.03 -14.64 14.68
C ALA A 475 -7.21 -15.60 14.79
N ARG A 476 -7.20 -16.64 13.95
CA ARG A 476 -8.10 -17.78 14.18
C ARG A 476 -7.72 -18.43 15.51
N PRO A 477 -8.70 -18.70 16.38
CA PRO A 477 -8.40 -19.24 17.69
C PRO A 477 -7.70 -20.60 17.65
N GLY A 478 -6.77 -20.78 18.58
CA GLY A 478 -6.03 -22.01 18.75
C GLY A 478 -5.15 -21.92 20.01
N THR A 479 -4.58 -23.05 20.43
CA THR A 479 -3.70 -23.09 21.61
C THR A 479 -2.25 -22.78 21.29
N LYS A 480 -1.91 -22.64 19.99
CA LYS A 480 -0.53 -22.38 19.51
C LYS A 480 -0.53 -21.31 18.44
N VAL A 481 -1.10 -20.14 18.74
CA VAL A 481 -1.15 -19.04 17.79
C VAL A 481 0.20 -18.35 17.74
N ILE A 482 0.89 -18.46 16.61
CA ILE A 482 2.18 -17.80 16.35
C ILE A 482 2.05 -16.68 15.30
N ASN A 483 0.96 -16.67 14.55
CA ASN A 483 0.68 -15.68 13.51
C ASN A 483 -0.84 -15.51 13.33
N THR A 484 -1.22 -14.47 12.61
CA THR A 484 -2.58 -14.24 12.11
C THR A 484 -2.66 -14.64 10.65
N SER A 485 -1.80 -14.08 9.82
CA SER A 485 -1.57 -14.53 8.45
C SER A 485 -0.43 -15.54 8.41
N SER A 486 -0.38 -16.35 7.34
CA SER A 486 0.68 -17.35 7.17
C SER A 486 2.08 -16.75 7.03
N TRP A 487 2.18 -15.46 6.72
CA TRP A 487 3.46 -14.77 6.51
C TRP A 487 3.90 -13.92 7.71
N GLY A 488 3.01 -13.65 8.64
CA GLY A 488 3.29 -12.80 9.76
C GLY A 488 3.75 -13.55 11.00
N VAL A 489 4.10 -12.81 12.03
CA VAL A 489 4.42 -13.33 13.35
C VAL A 489 3.80 -12.46 14.42
N ARG A 490 3.35 -13.11 15.49
CA ARG A 490 2.80 -12.43 16.67
C ARG A 490 3.91 -11.92 17.60
N ALA A 491 5.05 -12.57 17.62
CA ALA A 491 6.16 -12.21 18.50
C ALA A 491 6.67 -10.79 18.23
N ARG A 492 6.86 -10.04 19.31
CA ARG A 492 7.35 -8.66 19.24
C ARG A 492 8.89 -8.66 19.23
N TYR A 493 9.47 -7.80 18.38
CA TYR A 493 10.94 -7.61 18.28
C TYR A 493 11.45 -6.48 19.18
N TYR A 494 10.58 -5.85 19.95
CA TYR A 494 10.88 -4.70 20.80
C TYR A 494 10.43 -4.95 22.23
N ASP A 495 11.02 -4.19 23.16
CA ASP A 495 10.59 -4.17 24.56
C ASP A 495 9.24 -3.44 24.65
N MET A 496 8.19 -4.19 24.97
CA MET A 496 6.81 -3.66 25.01
C MET A 496 6.62 -2.62 26.11
N ASP A 497 7.33 -2.77 27.24
CA ASP A 497 7.22 -1.81 28.35
C ASP A 497 7.94 -0.51 28.00
N PHE A 498 9.07 -0.58 27.33
CA PHE A 498 9.78 0.61 26.85
C PHE A 498 8.97 1.35 25.79
N PHE A 499 8.38 0.62 24.85
CA PHE A 499 7.45 1.20 23.87
C PHE A 499 6.31 1.96 24.57
N LYS A 500 5.69 1.35 25.57
CA LYS A 500 4.61 1.94 26.35
C LYS A 500 5.05 3.25 27.03
N GLU A 501 6.29 3.34 27.53
CA GLU A 501 6.83 4.60 28.07
C GLU A 501 6.90 5.70 27.01
N GLY A 502 7.22 5.34 25.75
CA GLY A 502 7.13 6.28 24.64
C GLY A 502 5.72 6.81 24.44
N VAL A 503 4.72 5.95 24.49
CA VAL A 503 3.32 6.35 24.39
C VAL A 503 2.92 7.25 25.56
N ARG A 504 3.39 6.95 26.76
CA ARG A 504 3.15 7.80 27.95
C ARG A 504 3.68 9.23 27.74
N LEU A 505 4.89 9.36 27.18
CA LEU A 505 5.47 10.67 26.85
C LEU A 505 4.65 11.39 25.78
N PHE A 506 4.22 10.68 24.73
CA PHE A 506 3.38 11.26 23.70
C PHE A 506 2.08 11.83 24.27
N LEU A 507 1.45 11.10 25.19
CA LEU A 507 0.20 11.52 25.83
C LEU A 507 0.37 12.73 26.73
N LYS A 508 1.57 13.04 27.21
CA LYS A 508 1.82 14.26 28.01
C LYS A 508 1.57 15.55 27.22
N ALA A 509 1.64 15.49 25.89
CA ALA A 509 1.35 16.64 25.02
C ALA A 509 -0.13 16.75 24.65
N ARG A 510 -0.97 15.82 25.05
CA ARG A 510 -2.35 15.66 24.57
C ARG A 510 -3.18 16.95 24.62
N ASN A 511 -3.13 17.67 25.73
CA ASN A 511 -3.94 18.87 25.89
C ASN A 511 -3.56 19.98 24.91
N SER A 512 -2.31 20.04 24.50
CA SER A 512 -1.81 21.04 23.54
C SER A 512 -2.12 20.68 22.09
N PHE A 513 -2.45 19.42 21.80
CA PHE A 513 -2.66 18.91 20.45
C PHE A 513 -4.04 18.29 20.22
N GLU A 514 -5.00 18.55 21.11
CA GLU A 514 -6.35 17.97 21.00
C GLU A 514 -7.10 18.36 19.72
N ASN A 515 -6.74 19.49 19.10
CA ASN A 515 -7.31 19.95 17.84
C ASN A 515 -6.49 19.52 16.61
N SER A 516 -5.38 18.82 16.80
CA SER A 516 -4.57 18.29 15.70
C SER A 516 -5.10 16.91 15.29
N GLU A 517 -5.72 16.84 14.13
CA GLU A 517 -6.28 15.59 13.58
C GLU A 517 -5.21 14.49 13.52
N THR A 518 -4.00 14.84 13.10
CA THR A 518 -2.89 13.88 12.93
C THR A 518 -2.33 13.42 14.27
N TYR A 519 -2.28 14.30 15.27
CA TYR A 519 -1.92 13.90 16.63
C TYR A 519 -2.93 12.91 17.21
N VAL A 520 -4.21 13.23 17.07
CA VAL A 520 -5.30 12.38 17.59
C VAL A 520 -5.28 11.01 16.88
N HIS A 521 -5.09 10.99 15.58
CA HIS A 521 -4.97 9.71 14.84
C HIS A 521 -3.80 8.88 15.37
N ASP A 522 -2.62 9.47 15.50
CA ASP A 522 -1.43 8.75 15.96
C ASP A 522 -1.60 8.30 17.43
N MET A 523 -2.28 9.07 18.24
CA MET A 523 -2.62 8.66 19.60
C MET A 523 -3.45 7.36 19.61
N PHE A 524 -4.46 7.27 18.78
CA PHE A 524 -5.27 6.05 18.65
C PHE A 524 -4.43 4.86 18.16
N ASP A 525 -3.56 5.07 17.19
CA ASP A 525 -2.69 4.02 16.70
C ASP A 525 -1.73 3.51 17.78
N MET A 526 -1.15 4.42 18.55
CA MET A 526 -0.26 4.09 19.68
C MET A 526 -0.99 3.33 20.78
N LEU A 527 -2.18 3.79 21.16
CA LEU A 527 -3.02 3.12 22.15
C LEU A 527 -3.47 1.74 21.66
N ARG A 528 -3.82 1.63 20.39
CA ARG A 528 -4.12 0.35 19.75
C ARG A 528 -2.94 -0.63 19.90
N GLN A 529 -1.72 -0.15 19.66
CA GLN A 529 -0.52 -0.97 19.77
C GLN A 529 -0.28 -1.44 21.22
N VAL A 530 -0.44 -0.56 22.19
CA VAL A 530 -0.34 -0.94 23.61
C VAL A 530 -1.36 -2.02 23.96
N GLN A 531 -2.61 -1.87 23.51
CA GLN A 531 -3.67 -2.87 23.72
C GLN A 531 -3.36 -4.20 23.04
N SER A 532 -2.85 -4.16 21.81
CA SER A 532 -2.44 -5.35 21.07
C SER A 532 -1.34 -6.10 21.81
N ASP A 533 -0.36 -5.38 22.38
CA ASP A 533 0.72 -5.97 23.18
C ASP A 533 0.15 -6.63 24.44
N LYS A 534 -0.76 -5.97 25.14
CA LYS A 534 -1.47 -6.54 26.29
C LYS A 534 -2.25 -7.79 25.91
N GLY A 535 -2.90 -7.78 24.77
CA GLY A 535 -3.64 -8.93 24.24
C GLY A 535 -2.76 -10.14 24.02
N SER A 536 -1.55 -9.92 23.50
CA SER A 536 -0.57 -11.00 23.31
C SER A 536 -0.17 -11.65 24.62
N ARG A 537 0.09 -10.84 25.66
CA ARG A 537 0.41 -11.35 27.02
C ARG A 537 -0.79 -12.07 27.64
N ALA A 538 -1.99 -11.50 27.49
CA ALA A 538 -3.22 -12.10 28.03
C ALA A 538 -3.53 -13.46 27.37
N TYR A 539 -3.27 -13.58 26.08
CA TYR A 539 -3.38 -14.85 25.38
C TYR A 539 -2.44 -15.91 25.97
N ASP A 540 -1.19 -15.56 26.16
CA ASP A 540 -0.20 -16.49 26.73
C ASP A 540 -0.61 -16.95 28.12
N GLU A 541 -1.15 -16.08 28.95
CA GLU A 541 -1.66 -16.42 30.28
C GLU A 541 -2.86 -17.39 30.21
N MET A 542 -3.78 -17.15 29.27
CA MET A 542 -4.94 -18.02 29.06
C MET A 542 -4.50 -19.41 28.61
N ILE A 543 -3.55 -19.51 27.70
CA ILE A 543 -3.02 -20.80 27.25
C ILE A 543 -2.25 -21.52 28.37
N ALA A 544 -1.51 -20.80 29.19
CA ALA A 544 -0.84 -21.39 30.37
C ALA A 544 -1.86 -22.01 31.34
N ALA A 545 -3.04 -21.40 31.52
CA ALA A 545 -4.11 -21.94 32.32
C ALA A 545 -4.69 -23.22 31.72
N ILE A 546 -4.84 -23.29 30.40
CA ILE A 546 -5.26 -24.51 29.68
C ILE A 546 -4.24 -25.62 29.88
N ASP A 547 -2.96 -25.34 29.65
CA ASP A 547 -1.87 -26.32 29.77
C ASP A 547 -1.74 -26.85 31.21
N GLY A 548 -1.97 -25.98 32.18
CA GLY A 548 -1.95 -26.34 33.60
C GLY A 548 -3.25 -26.97 34.11
N LYS A 549 -4.26 -27.08 33.25
CA LYS A 549 -5.58 -27.58 33.61
C LYS A 549 -6.19 -26.88 34.84
N ASP A 550 -5.92 -25.58 34.96
CA ASP A 550 -6.35 -24.74 36.07
C ASP A 550 -7.65 -24.01 35.68
N ILE A 551 -8.79 -24.57 36.10
CA ILE A 551 -10.12 -24.08 35.72
C ILE A 551 -10.34 -22.65 36.23
N ALA A 552 -10.01 -22.39 37.50
CA ALA A 552 -10.22 -21.07 38.10
C ALA A 552 -9.36 -19.99 37.41
N ARG A 553 -8.09 -20.32 37.11
CA ARG A 553 -7.19 -19.42 36.38
C ARG A 553 -7.65 -19.20 34.96
N PHE A 554 -8.13 -20.26 34.28
CA PHE A 554 -8.68 -20.15 32.92
C PHE A 554 -9.89 -19.21 32.89
N GLU A 555 -10.80 -19.33 33.85
CA GLU A 555 -11.97 -18.44 33.93
C GLU A 555 -11.53 -16.97 34.02
N HIS A 556 -10.57 -16.68 34.91
CA HIS A 556 -10.04 -15.32 35.07
C HIS A 556 -9.30 -14.82 33.83
N THR A 557 -8.38 -15.62 33.27
CA THR A 557 -7.54 -15.21 32.15
C THR A 557 -8.31 -15.11 30.85
N SER A 558 -9.29 -16.00 30.63
CA SER A 558 -10.14 -15.95 29.42
C SER A 558 -11.08 -14.75 29.45
N ASN A 559 -11.66 -14.42 30.59
CA ASN A 559 -12.49 -13.21 30.74
C ASN A 559 -11.64 -11.94 30.51
N ASN A 560 -10.44 -11.90 31.03
CA ASN A 560 -9.52 -10.78 30.80
C ASN A 560 -9.20 -10.62 29.31
N PHE A 561 -8.87 -11.72 28.63
CA PHE A 561 -8.59 -11.69 27.18
C PHE A 561 -9.78 -11.17 26.38
N LEU A 562 -10.96 -11.70 26.62
CA LEU A 562 -12.17 -11.27 25.92
C LEU A 562 -12.52 -9.79 26.20
N ASN A 563 -12.34 -9.34 27.45
CA ASN A 563 -12.57 -7.93 27.81
C ASN A 563 -11.56 -6.99 27.14
N LEU A 564 -10.28 -7.41 27.01
CA LEU A 564 -9.29 -6.62 26.28
C LEU A 564 -9.66 -6.49 24.81
N LEU A 565 -10.15 -7.56 24.19
CA LEU A 565 -10.59 -7.55 22.79
C LEU A 565 -11.76 -6.58 22.60
N LEU A 566 -12.76 -6.61 23.47
CA LEU A 566 -13.90 -5.70 23.41
C LEU A 566 -13.47 -4.24 23.70
N ARG A 567 -12.52 -4.04 24.59
CA ARG A 567 -11.96 -2.71 24.89
C ARG A 567 -11.24 -2.14 23.66
N GLN A 568 -10.55 -3.00 22.89
CA GLN A 568 -9.92 -2.60 21.63
C GLN A 568 -10.98 -2.12 20.63
N ASP A 569 -12.10 -2.83 20.51
CA ASP A 569 -13.20 -2.40 19.65
C ASP A 569 -13.75 -1.05 20.09
N THR A 570 -13.97 -0.85 21.39
CA THR A 570 -14.45 0.42 21.94
C THR A 570 -13.48 1.57 21.67
N LEU A 571 -12.18 1.35 21.87
CA LEU A 571 -11.15 2.34 21.57
C LEU A 571 -11.23 2.79 20.11
N LEU A 572 -11.23 1.82 19.21
CA LEU A 572 -11.15 2.05 17.78
C LEU A 572 -12.45 2.59 17.18
N ALA A 573 -13.57 2.42 17.87
CA ALA A 573 -14.84 3.04 17.49
C ALA A 573 -14.78 4.59 17.57
N GLN A 574 -13.79 5.13 18.26
CA GLN A 574 -13.60 6.57 18.39
C GLN A 574 -12.82 7.16 17.21
N SER A 575 -12.31 6.33 16.29
CA SER A 575 -11.53 6.77 15.14
C SER A 575 -12.11 6.21 13.84
N LYS A 576 -12.44 7.09 12.91
CA LYS A 576 -12.95 6.70 11.58
C LYS A 576 -11.95 5.84 10.80
N ASN A 577 -10.65 6.00 11.04
CA ASN A 577 -9.59 5.29 10.31
C ASN A 577 -9.43 3.83 10.76
N PHE A 578 -10.04 3.45 11.89
CA PHE A 578 -9.97 2.11 12.44
C PHE A 578 -11.34 1.46 12.58
N SER A 579 -12.26 1.80 11.67
CA SER A 579 -13.62 1.25 11.66
C SER A 579 -13.90 0.50 10.37
N ILE A 580 -14.54 -0.66 10.48
CA ILE A 580 -15.01 -1.40 9.31
C ILE A 580 -16.04 -0.61 8.50
N ASP A 581 -16.77 0.31 9.15
CA ASP A 581 -17.78 1.12 8.48
C ASP A 581 -17.21 1.97 7.36
N GLN A 582 -15.96 2.45 7.51
CA GLN A 582 -15.29 3.20 6.46
C GLN A 582 -15.08 2.34 5.21
N TRP A 583 -14.57 1.13 5.38
CA TRP A 583 -14.30 0.19 4.29
C TRP A 583 -15.58 -0.28 3.62
N LEU A 584 -16.56 -0.74 4.41
CA LEU A 584 -17.85 -1.18 3.88
C LEU A 584 -18.64 -0.03 3.26
N GLY A 585 -18.53 1.17 3.82
CA GLY A 585 -19.14 2.38 3.25
C GLY A 585 -18.57 2.74 1.88
N GLN A 586 -17.27 2.64 1.71
CA GLN A 586 -16.62 2.82 0.41
C GLN A 586 -17.12 1.79 -0.61
N ALA A 587 -17.17 0.53 -0.22
CA ALA A 587 -17.66 -0.54 -1.10
C ALA A 587 -19.12 -0.32 -1.51
N ALA A 588 -19.96 0.09 -0.57
CA ALA A 588 -21.37 0.35 -0.84
C ALA A 588 -21.57 1.53 -1.82
N ARG A 589 -20.77 2.59 -1.70
CA ARG A 589 -20.85 3.74 -2.61
C ARG A 589 -20.23 3.46 -3.98
N PHE A 590 -19.28 2.55 -4.04
CA PHE A 590 -18.58 2.19 -5.27
C PHE A 590 -19.51 1.55 -6.30
N GLY A 591 -20.39 0.64 -5.86
CA GLY A 591 -21.36 0.00 -6.75
C GLY A 591 -22.49 0.93 -7.12
N THR A 592 -22.74 1.13 -8.43
CA THR A 592 -23.80 2.01 -8.93
C THR A 592 -25.14 1.32 -9.13
N THR A 593 -25.15 -0.02 -9.18
CA THR A 593 -26.35 -0.87 -9.22
C THR A 593 -26.41 -1.70 -7.97
N GLU A 594 -27.59 -2.29 -7.69
CA GLU A 594 -27.75 -3.19 -6.54
C GLU A 594 -26.83 -4.41 -6.65
N THR A 595 -26.73 -4.99 -7.85
CA THR A 595 -25.85 -6.15 -8.10
C THR A 595 -24.38 -5.79 -7.88
N ASP A 596 -23.91 -4.67 -8.42
CA ASP A 596 -22.52 -4.23 -8.26
C ASP A 596 -22.21 -3.87 -6.81
N ARG A 597 -23.15 -3.26 -6.11
CA ARG A 597 -22.99 -2.96 -4.68
C ARG A 597 -22.86 -4.24 -3.85
N ALA A 598 -23.70 -5.23 -4.11
CA ALA A 598 -23.64 -6.51 -3.42
C ALA A 598 -22.31 -7.22 -3.67
N LEU A 599 -21.81 -7.19 -4.92
CA LEU A 599 -20.51 -7.76 -5.28
C LEU A 599 -19.36 -7.03 -4.58
N ALA A 600 -19.39 -5.70 -4.56
CA ALA A 600 -18.36 -4.90 -3.90
C ALA A 600 -18.31 -5.18 -2.39
N LEU A 601 -19.46 -5.24 -1.72
CA LEU A 601 -19.55 -5.55 -0.29
C LEU A 601 -19.03 -6.95 0.00
N LYS A 602 -19.38 -7.93 -0.83
CA LYS A 602 -18.86 -9.30 -0.69
C LYS A 602 -17.34 -9.33 -0.84
N ASN A 603 -16.81 -8.72 -1.88
CA ASN A 603 -15.37 -8.61 -2.11
C ASN A 603 -14.66 -7.93 -0.94
N ALA A 604 -15.23 -6.84 -0.42
CA ALA A 604 -14.66 -6.11 0.70
C ALA A 604 -14.47 -6.98 1.95
N LYS A 605 -15.46 -7.82 2.25
CA LYS A 605 -15.38 -8.72 3.41
C LYS A 605 -14.47 -9.92 3.15
N MET A 606 -14.55 -10.51 1.96
CA MET A 606 -13.70 -11.64 1.58
C MET A 606 -12.23 -11.32 1.68
N LEU A 607 -11.82 -10.17 1.13
CA LEU A 607 -10.43 -9.75 1.12
C LEU A 607 -9.81 -9.68 2.52
N LEU A 608 -10.62 -9.30 3.52
CA LEU A 608 -10.16 -9.12 4.91
C LEU A 608 -10.16 -10.43 5.72
N THR A 609 -10.77 -11.50 5.21
CA THR A 609 -11.01 -12.73 5.96
C THR A 609 -10.38 -13.94 5.28
N PHE A 610 -11.19 -14.83 4.72
CA PHE A 610 -10.66 -16.03 4.09
C PHE A 610 -9.93 -15.74 2.77
N TRP A 611 -10.10 -14.57 2.20
CA TRP A 611 -9.45 -14.09 0.97
C TRP A 611 -9.85 -14.95 -0.23
N GLY A 612 -9.52 -16.25 -0.19
CA GLY A 612 -9.91 -17.25 -1.18
C GLY A 612 -8.90 -18.37 -1.33
N PRO A 613 -9.28 -19.48 -1.99
CA PRO A 613 -10.63 -19.88 -2.37
C PRO A 613 -11.47 -20.34 -1.16
N ASP A 614 -12.80 -20.24 -1.26
CA ASP A 614 -13.71 -20.51 -0.13
C ASP A 614 -13.88 -21.99 0.22
N TRP A 615 -13.38 -22.89 -0.61
CA TRP A 615 -13.41 -24.33 -0.37
C TRP A 615 -12.18 -24.86 0.39
N ASN A 616 -11.18 -24.00 0.67
CA ASN A 616 -9.96 -24.43 1.37
C ASN A 616 -9.59 -23.45 2.50
N PRO A 617 -9.79 -23.85 3.77
CA PRO A 617 -9.50 -22.99 4.92
C PRO A 617 -7.99 -22.76 5.17
N ASN A 618 -7.12 -23.53 4.52
CA ASN A 618 -5.67 -23.51 4.75
C ASN A 618 -4.92 -22.79 3.63
N THR A 619 -5.61 -21.93 2.87
CA THR A 619 -4.93 -21.12 1.84
C THR A 619 -3.88 -20.21 2.48
N THR A 620 -2.80 -19.98 1.77
CA THR A 620 -1.69 -19.14 2.24
C THR A 620 -2.05 -17.66 2.36
N VAL A 621 -3.22 -17.27 1.84
CA VAL A 621 -3.69 -15.87 1.88
C VAL A 621 -4.81 -15.63 2.89
N HIS A 622 -5.23 -16.66 3.65
CA HIS A 622 -6.25 -16.48 4.68
C HIS A 622 -5.78 -15.45 5.72
N ASP A 623 -6.65 -14.55 6.13
CA ASP A 623 -6.39 -13.52 7.14
C ASP A 623 -5.17 -12.63 6.84
N TYR A 624 -4.73 -12.62 5.59
CA TYR A 624 -3.57 -11.84 5.16
C TYR A 624 -3.75 -10.33 5.38
N ALA A 625 -4.97 -9.85 5.15
CA ALA A 625 -5.34 -8.45 5.32
C ALA A 625 -6.20 -8.23 6.58
N ALA A 626 -6.03 -9.07 7.60
CA ALA A 626 -6.79 -8.96 8.84
C ALA A 626 -6.63 -7.57 9.47
N LYS A 627 -7.75 -7.04 10.00
CA LYS A 627 -7.79 -5.67 10.51
C LYS A 627 -8.18 -5.63 11.97
N GLU A 628 -7.36 -4.96 12.77
CA GLU A 628 -7.77 -4.49 14.09
C GLU A 628 -8.67 -3.27 13.93
N TRP A 629 -9.92 -3.50 13.54
CA TRP A 629 -10.91 -2.46 13.33
C TRP A 629 -12.11 -2.65 14.22
N SER A 630 -12.65 -1.54 14.72
CA SER A 630 -13.95 -1.53 15.39
C SER A 630 -15.02 -2.05 14.44
N GLY A 631 -15.93 -2.85 14.97
CA GLY A 631 -16.94 -3.56 14.20
C GLY A 631 -16.47 -4.95 13.78
N MET A 632 -15.30 -5.07 13.19
CA MET A 632 -14.71 -6.36 12.85
C MET A 632 -14.30 -7.13 14.10
N LEU A 633 -13.65 -6.46 15.05
CA LEU A 633 -13.30 -7.04 16.35
C LEU A 633 -14.54 -7.58 17.07
N LYS A 634 -15.59 -6.76 17.19
CA LYS A 634 -16.79 -7.11 17.94
C LYS A 634 -17.68 -8.15 17.26
N THR A 635 -17.84 -8.07 15.93
CA THR A 635 -18.79 -8.91 15.22
C THR A 635 -18.18 -10.20 14.65
N LEU A 636 -16.86 -10.24 14.43
CA LEU A 636 -16.19 -11.42 13.89
C LEU A 636 -15.26 -12.04 14.94
N TYR A 637 -14.18 -11.38 15.30
CA TYR A 637 -13.12 -11.97 16.11
C TYR A 637 -13.55 -12.28 17.54
N TYR A 638 -14.32 -11.41 18.16
CA TYR A 638 -14.85 -11.69 19.51
C TYR A 638 -15.69 -12.97 19.54
N ASN A 639 -16.55 -13.16 18.55
CA ASN A 639 -17.41 -14.34 18.49
C ASN A 639 -16.59 -15.62 18.27
N GLU A 640 -15.56 -15.58 17.47
CA GLU A 640 -14.65 -16.72 17.29
C GLU A 640 -13.93 -17.07 18.60
N TRP A 641 -13.35 -16.08 19.29
CA TRP A 641 -12.67 -16.31 20.56
C TRP A 641 -13.63 -16.74 21.65
N LYS A 642 -14.87 -16.25 21.63
CA LYS A 642 -15.91 -16.69 22.57
C LYS A 642 -16.23 -18.17 22.39
N MET A 643 -16.33 -18.64 21.16
CA MET A 643 -16.51 -20.07 20.87
C MET A 643 -15.31 -20.88 21.40
N PHE A 644 -14.11 -20.40 21.20
CA PHE A 644 -12.89 -21.04 21.71
C PHE A 644 -12.93 -21.16 23.25
N VAL A 645 -13.24 -20.08 23.94
CA VAL A 645 -13.31 -20.06 25.40
C VAL A 645 -14.37 -21.00 25.93
N ASP A 646 -15.57 -21.00 25.31
CA ASP A 646 -16.68 -21.86 25.72
C ASP A 646 -16.36 -23.35 25.55
N VAL A 647 -15.68 -23.71 24.46
CA VAL A 647 -15.25 -25.09 24.20
C VAL A 647 -14.19 -25.53 25.26
N TRP A 648 -13.19 -24.69 25.52
CA TRP A 648 -12.14 -25.03 26.45
C TRP A 648 -12.61 -25.06 27.91
N ARG A 649 -13.60 -24.22 28.26
CA ARG A 649 -14.21 -24.29 29.61
C ARG A 649 -14.82 -25.68 29.82
N LYS A 650 -15.54 -26.19 28.83
CA LYS A 650 -16.14 -27.53 28.91
C LYS A 650 -15.09 -28.65 28.90
N ARG A 651 -14.06 -28.53 28.05
CA ARG A 651 -12.97 -29.50 28.00
C ARG A 651 -12.24 -29.61 29.35
N LEU A 652 -12.03 -28.50 30.01
CA LEU A 652 -11.37 -28.46 31.33
C LEU A 652 -12.28 -29.10 32.41
N GLU A 653 -13.59 -29.08 32.23
CA GLU A 653 -14.56 -29.78 33.09
C GLU A 653 -14.65 -31.26 32.74
N GLY A 654 -13.87 -31.76 31.80
CA GLY A 654 -13.89 -33.16 31.38
C GLY A 654 -14.94 -33.52 30.33
N ILE A 655 -15.57 -32.51 29.73
CA ILE A 655 -16.60 -32.71 28.68
C ILE A 655 -15.88 -32.72 27.34
N GLU A 656 -16.12 -33.73 26.55
CA GLU A 656 -15.59 -33.84 25.18
C GLU A 656 -16.30 -32.86 24.28
N MET A 657 -15.53 -32.07 23.52
CA MET A 657 -16.03 -31.04 22.62
C MET A 657 -15.33 -31.08 21.26
N ILE A 658 -16.14 -30.87 20.21
CA ILE A 658 -15.64 -30.73 18.84
C ILE A 658 -15.08 -29.33 18.66
N GLU A 659 -13.95 -29.22 17.93
CA GLU A 659 -13.37 -27.93 17.58
C GLU A 659 -14.36 -27.11 16.77
N PRO A 660 -14.59 -25.83 17.08
CA PRO A 660 -15.48 -24.98 16.30
C PRO A 660 -14.96 -24.77 14.86
N ASP A 661 -15.91 -24.65 13.93
CA ASP A 661 -15.59 -24.31 12.54
C ASP A 661 -15.46 -22.80 12.37
N TYR A 662 -14.29 -22.26 12.73
CA TYR A 662 -14.01 -20.82 12.62
C TYR A 662 -14.04 -20.35 11.17
N TYR A 663 -13.58 -21.19 10.25
CA TYR A 663 -13.57 -20.85 8.84
C TYR A 663 -14.99 -20.73 8.29
N GLY A 664 -15.85 -21.68 8.61
CA GLY A 664 -17.27 -21.62 8.23
C GLY A 664 -17.97 -20.39 8.82
N TYR A 665 -17.60 -20.01 10.04
CA TYR A 665 -18.10 -18.78 10.65
C TYR A 665 -17.68 -17.53 9.88
N GLN A 666 -16.43 -17.45 9.43
CA GLN A 666 -15.95 -16.33 8.61
C GLN A 666 -16.70 -16.23 7.28
N ILE A 667 -16.90 -17.36 6.60
CA ILE A 667 -17.66 -17.41 5.34
C ILE A 667 -19.08 -16.90 5.58
N ALA A 668 -19.74 -17.37 6.65
CA ALA A 668 -21.10 -16.94 7.00
C ALA A 668 -21.14 -15.43 7.32
N TRP A 669 -20.15 -14.92 8.03
CA TRP A 669 -20.03 -13.49 8.32
C TRP A 669 -19.95 -12.66 7.02
N CYS A 670 -19.22 -13.13 6.01
CA CYS A 670 -19.12 -12.45 4.72
C CYS A 670 -20.45 -12.39 3.95
N LYS A 671 -21.37 -13.31 4.21
CA LYS A 671 -22.67 -13.38 3.53
C LYS A 671 -23.75 -12.54 4.20
N LYS A 672 -23.51 -12.08 5.43
CA LYS A 672 -24.49 -11.31 6.21
C LYS A 672 -24.15 -9.83 6.22
N SER A 673 -25.16 -8.98 6.43
CA SER A 673 -24.93 -7.58 6.74
C SER A 673 -24.25 -7.47 8.12
N VAL A 674 -23.24 -6.62 8.21
CA VAL A 674 -22.58 -6.34 9.49
C VAL A 674 -23.44 -5.37 10.27
N ASN A 675 -24.13 -5.89 11.29
CA ASN A 675 -24.95 -5.07 12.19
C ASN A 675 -24.09 -4.65 13.37
N TYR A 676 -23.71 -3.37 13.35
CA TYR A 676 -22.78 -2.85 14.31
C TYR A 676 -23.10 -1.38 14.60
N VAL A 677 -23.29 -1.07 15.89
CA VAL A 677 -23.45 0.29 16.35
C VAL A 677 -22.23 0.64 17.19
N PRO A 678 -21.38 1.57 16.73
CA PRO A 678 -20.18 1.95 17.47
C PRO A 678 -20.56 2.64 18.79
N VAL A 679 -19.86 2.28 19.86
CA VAL A 679 -20.00 2.94 21.15
C VAL A 679 -19.24 4.28 21.08
N LYS A 680 -19.94 5.40 21.27
CA LYS A 680 -19.34 6.72 21.31
C LYS A 680 -19.07 7.12 22.75
N LEU A 681 -17.85 7.55 23.04
CA LEU A 681 -17.41 7.97 24.36
C LEU A 681 -17.37 9.50 24.45
N ASP A 682 -17.78 10.04 25.59
CA ASP A 682 -17.51 11.43 25.91
C ASP A 682 -16.06 11.61 26.41
N LYS A 683 -15.67 12.84 26.67
CA LYS A 683 -14.28 13.16 27.09
C LYS A 683 -13.88 12.45 28.38
N GLU A 684 -14.76 12.43 29.38
CA GLU A 684 -14.49 11.76 30.67
C GLU A 684 -14.32 10.25 30.49
N GLN A 685 -15.19 9.62 29.71
CA GLN A 685 -15.11 8.19 29.40
C GLN A 685 -13.84 7.87 28.61
N MET A 686 -13.44 8.76 27.68
CA MET A 686 -12.20 8.57 26.91
C MET A 686 -10.97 8.69 27.81
N ASP A 687 -10.94 9.66 28.71
CA ASP A 687 -9.84 9.82 29.65
C ASP A 687 -9.68 8.57 30.54
N LYS A 688 -10.80 8.03 31.01
CA LYS A 688 -10.81 6.79 31.79
C LYS A 688 -10.27 5.60 31.00
N LEU A 689 -10.70 5.47 29.75
CA LEU A 689 -10.24 4.39 28.86
C LEU A 689 -8.72 4.49 28.64
N ILE A 690 -8.20 5.67 28.37
CA ILE A 690 -6.76 5.89 28.20
C ILE A 690 -6.00 5.46 29.46
N GLN A 691 -6.49 5.83 30.64
CA GLN A 691 -5.87 5.42 31.90
C GLN A 691 -5.86 3.90 32.05
N GLU A 692 -6.96 3.23 31.73
CA GLU A 692 -7.06 1.76 31.80
C GLU A 692 -6.06 1.09 30.85
N ILE A 693 -5.91 1.62 29.64
CA ILE A 693 -4.96 1.08 28.65
C ILE A 693 -3.52 1.28 29.12
N MET A 694 -3.22 2.45 29.65
CA MET A 694 -1.85 2.83 30.04
C MET A 694 -1.43 2.34 31.42
N PHE A 695 -2.35 1.83 32.20
CA PHE A 695 -2.08 1.25 33.54
C PHE A 695 -1.48 -0.21 33.48
#